data_d0a16f86e7f37609a5c85477f1f210df
#
_entry.id   d0a16f86e7f37609a5c85477f1f210df
#
_cell.length_a   1.000
_cell.length_b   1.000
_cell.length_c   1.000
_cell.angle_alpha   90.00
_cell.angle_beta   90.00
_cell.angle_gamma   90.00
#
_symmetry.space_group_name_H-M   'P 1'
#
loop_
_entity.id
_entity.type
_entity.pdbx_description
1 polymer ?
#
loop_
_entity_poly.entity_id
_entity_poly.type
_entity_poly.pdbx_seq_one_letter_code
_entity_poly.pdbx_strand_id
1 'polypeptide(L)'
;MTDAATNPLLLESTLPYGLPDYRQIRPEHYLPAFEAAFAEHRREIENITRVRSMPTFENTMVALEQSGDLLGRVARTFYTVSSADATAQIQEIDEALAPLMAAHQDAVQLDGQLYGRIRTLHDRLADLALDPEQRYLVERHYREMTHAGAGLDDTQKERLTELNQRLSVLTTTFEKNLLADTNDLAVVFDDAAELDGLTEGELSAAAQNAADRGLNGKYVVTLTLFTGHPYLSSLTDRESRRRLLEASRSRGARGNEYDNRAVLREIVRLRAERASLLGYDSHAAYVTSDETAGSPEAVHALLRRLAVPAARNARAEQEALQRIVDAEAEPFALEAHDWAFYTEKVRAAEYDLDRTALRPWFEAERVLQDGVFRAATALYGITFTEREDLPAYHPDARVFEVHNADGSPQGLFILDLYTRDTKRGGAWMNSIVSQSRLRGTLPIVVNNLNVPKPAAGQPTLLTLDEVTTLFHEFGHALHGLFATVTYPHFAGTAVFRDFVEFPSQVNEMWILWPEVLAAYARHRETGEPLPQEVVDKLHASEAFNQGFATSEYLAASWIDQAWHALDAHAAAEVTDVAAFEAAALADIGLDNPAVPTRYSSTYFAHVFSGGYSAGYYSYIWSEVLDADTVEWFRENGGLTRENGDRFRERLLGVGGSKDPLEAYRDFRGRDADIAPLLTRRGLDA
;
A
#
# COMPACT_ATOMS: atom_id res chain seq x y z
N MET A 1 8.87 -36.89 -2.00
CA MET A 1 7.80 -36.62 -1.03
C MET A 1 8.50 -36.38 0.31
N THR A 2 8.62 -35.15 0.73
CA THR A 2 9.07 -34.82 2.10
C THR A 2 8.04 -35.39 3.08
N ASP A 3 8.50 -36.17 4.04
CA ASP A 3 7.62 -36.77 5.06
C ASP A 3 6.96 -35.63 5.84
N ALA A 4 5.62 -35.58 5.90
CA ALA A 4 4.87 -34.55 6.61
C ALA A 4 5.34 -34.40 8.07
N ALA A 5 5.88 -35.46 8.67
CA ALA A 5 6.41 -35.44 10.03
C ALA A 5 7.71 -34.61 10.19
N THR A 6 8.37 -34.21 9.10
CA THR A 6 9.65 -33.48 9.11
C THR A 6 9.55 -32.08 8.48
N ASN A 7 8.38 -31.68 7.96
CA ASN A 7 8.20 -30.36 7.36
C ASN A 7 8.14 -29.27 8.45
N PRO A 8 9.10 -28.33 8.52
CA PRO A 8 9.16 -27.33 9.58
C PRO A 8 7.96 -26.38 9.61
N LEU A 9 7.26 -26.18 8.48
CA LEU A 9 6.06 -25.34 8.39
C LEU A 9 4.84 -25.96 9.09
N LEU A 10 4.82 -27.29 9.26
CA LEU A 10 3.74 -28.01 9.95
C LEU A 10 3.95 -28.10 11.46
N LEU A 11 5.14 -27.74 11.94
CA LEU A 11 5.47 -27.75 13.35
C LEU A 11 5.32 -26.34 13.94
N GLU A 12 5.00 -26.28 15.24
CA GLU A 12 5.07 -25.02 15.97
C GLU A 12 6.54 -24.57 16.09
N SER A 13 6.77 -23.27 15.86
CA SER A 13 8.11 -22.71 16.02
C SER A 13 8.51 -22.72 17.50
N THR A 14 9.77 -23.10 17.75
CA THR A 14 10.39 -23.03 19.09
C THR A 14 11.10 -21.69 19.33
N LEU A 15 11.17 -20.82 18.33
CA LEU A 15 11.77 -19.49 18.45
C LEU A 15 10.82 -18.52 19.19
N PRO A 16 11.37 -17.47 19.80
CA PRO A 16 10.57 -16.44 20.45
C PRO A 16 9.45 -15.90 19.56
N TYR A 17 8.31 -15.62 20.16
CA TYR A 17 7.12 -15.05 19.49
C TYR A 17 6.49 -15.95 18.41
N GLY A 18 6.95 -17.20 18.25
CA GLY A 18 6.52 -18.05 17.15
C GLY A 18 7.16 -17.69 15.80
N LEU A 19 8.28 -16.98 15.80
CA LEU A 19 9.04 -16.63 14.59
C LEU A 19 9.36 -17.89 13.79
N PRO A 20 9.03 -17.97 12.49
CA PRO A 20 9.41 -19.10 11.64
C PRO A 20 10.95 -19.25 11.59
N ASP A 21 11.45 -20.47 11.74
CA ASP A 21 12.89 -20.71 11.58
C ASP A 21 13.25 -20.80 10.08
N TYR A 22 13.42 -19.65 9.46
CA TYR A 22 13.75 -19.52 8.03
C TYR A 22 15.05 -20.27 7.64
N ARG A 23 15.92 -20.60 8.60
CA ARG A 23 17.13 -21.41 8.34
C ARG A 23 16.80 -22.85 7.95
N GLN A 24 15.63 -23.35 8.36
CA GLN A 24 15.16 -24.71 8.11
C GLN A 24 14.15 -24.80 6.97
N ILE A 25 13.49 -23.70 6.62
CA ILE A 25 12.48 -23.66 5.57
C ILE A 25 13.14 -23.68 4.19
N ARG A 26 12.59 -24.48 3.28
CA ARG A 26 13.04 -24.61 1.89
C ARG A 26 11.83 -24.54 0.96
N PRO A 27 12.01 -24.16 -0.33
CA PRO A 27 10.89 -24.06 -1.28
C PRO A 27 10.03 -25.32 -1.37
N GLU A 28 10.65 -26.51 -1.34
CA GLU A 28 9.95 -27.79 -1.41
C GLU A 28 9.02 -28.08 -0.22
N HIS A 29 9.10 -27.31 0.85
CA HIS A 29 8.24 -27.47 2.02
C HIS A 29 6.87 -26.81 1.83
N TYR A 30 6.75 -25.77 0.97
CA TYR A 30 5.55 -24.93 0.91
C TYR A 30 4.32 -25.67 0.38
N LEU A 31 4.35 -26.23 -0.85
CA LEU A 31 3.17 -26.88 -1.42
C LEU A 31 2.63 -28.02 -0.54
N PRO A 32 3.46 -28.95 -0.01
CA PRO A 32 2.97 -29.97 0.90
C PRO A 32 2.38 -29.40 2.21
N ALA A 33 2.93 -28.28 2.70
CA ALA A 33 2.40 -27.62 3.89
C ALA A 33 1.04 -26.99 3.63
N PHE A 34 0.85 -26.33 2.48
CA PHE A 34 -0.45 -25.80 2.07
C PHE A 34 -1.50 -26.87 1.88
N GLU A 35 -1.16 -28.00 1.23
CA GLU A 35 -2.07 -29.13 1.06
C GLU A 35 -2.58 -29.66 2.41
N ALA A 36 -1.67 -29.85 3.37
CA ALA A 36 -2.00 -30.26 4.71
C ALA A 36 -2.86 -29.22 5.44
N ALA A 37 -2.51 -27.95 5.35
CA ALA A 37 -3.21 -26.84 5.99
C ALA A 37 -4.62 -26.63 5.42
N PHE A 38 -4.82 -26.76 4.10
CA PHE A 38 -6.15 -26.75 3.50
C PHE A 38 -7.03 -27.91 3.99
N ALA A 39 -6.44 -29.10 4.09
CA ALA A 39 -7.18 -30.25 4.57
C ALA A 39 -7.56 -30.10 6.06
N GLU A 40 -6.68 -29.53 6.86
CA GLU A 40 -6.95 -29.27 8.28
C GLU A 40 -8.05 -28.22 8.43
N HIS A 41 -7.92 -27.05 7.79
CA HIS A 41 -8.90 -25.99 7.90
C HIS A 41 -10.29 -26.44 7.42
N ARG A 42 -10.41 -27.19 6.30
CA ARG A 42 -11.69 -27.75 5.88
C ARG A 42 -12.31 -28.65 6.95
N ARG A 43 -11.51 -29.50 7.59
CA ARG A 43 -11.99 -30.35 8.67
C ARG A 43 -12.45 -29.55 9.89
N GLU A 44 -11.77 -28.45 10.22
CA GLU A 44 -12.17 -27.56 11.30
C GLU A 44 -13.51 -26.86 11.00
N ILE A 45 -13.69 -26.35 9.78
CA ILE A 45 -14.99 -25.78 9.34
C ILE A 45 -16.09 -26.85 9.36
N GLU A 46 -15.82 -28.06 8.89
CA GLU A 46 -16.77 -29.18 9.00
C GLU A 46 -17.14 -29.51 10.46
N ASN A 47 -16.19 -29.44 11.38
CA ASN A 47 -16.48 -29.67 12.80
C ASN A 47 -17.41 -28.60 13.36
N ILE A 48 -17.27 -27.33 12.94
CA ILE A 48 -18.17 -26.24 13.33
C ILE A 48 -19.56 -26.45 12.74
N THR A 49 -19.67 -26.77 11.46
CA THR A 49 -20.93 -26.86 10.73
C THR A 49 -21.74 -28.10 11.13
N ARG A 50 -21.09 -29.21 11.52
CA ARG A 50 -21.72 -30.44 11.98
C ARG A 50 -22.27 -30.39 13.41
N VAL A 51 -22.00 -29.32 14.18
CA VAL A 51 -22.54 -29.17 15.54
C VAL A 51 -24.06 -29.04 15.49
N ARG A 52 -24.75 -30.03 16.06
CA ARG A 52 -26.22 -30.10 16.03
C ARG A 52 -26.91 -29.21 17.07
N SER A 53 -26.21 -28.81 18.11
CA SER A 53 -26.73 -27.87 19.09
C SER A 53 -26.93 -26.48 18.47
N MET A 54 -27.81 -25.69 19.09
CA MET A 54 -28.05 -24.32 18.70
C MET A 54 -26.73 -23.56 18.63
N PRO A 55 -26.53 -22.70 17.63
CA PRO A 55 -25.35 -21.83 17.56
C PRO A 55 -25.21 -20.97 18.82
N THR A 56 -24.03 -21.01 19.42
CA THR A 56 -23.59 -20.11 20.49
C THR A 56 -22.35 -19.37 20.02
N PHE A 57 -21.99 -18.30 20.73
CA PHE A 57 -20.78 -17.57 20.44
C PHE A 57 -19.54 -18.49 20.49
N GLU A 58 -19.46 -19.36 21.50
CA GLU A 58 -18.34 -20.28 21.71
C GLU A 58 -18.25 -21.34 20.62
N ASN A 59 -19.38 -22.02 20.31
CA ASN A 59 -19.37 -23.16 19.39
C ASN A 59 -19.41 -22.74 17.89
N THR A 60 -19.43 -21.43 17.61
CA THR A 60 -19.45 -20.90 16.26
C THR A 60 -18.36 -19.85 16.07
N MET A 61 -18.40 -18.70 16.77
CA MET A 61 -17.45 -17.62 16.55
C MET A 61 -16.06 -17.95 17.11
N VAL A 62 -15.96 -18.35 18.37
CA VAL A 62 -14.66 -18.74 18.96
C VAL A 62 -14.04 -19.91 18.20
N ALA A 63 -14.85 -20.91 17.83
CA ALA A 63 -14.38 -22.03 17.05
C ALA A 63 -13.88 -21.62 15.65
N LEU A 64 -14.55 -20.65 15.00
CA LEU A 64 -14.14 -20.08 13.72
C LEU A 64 -12.82 -19.29 13.85
N GLU A 65 -12.69 -18.45 14.88
CA GLU A 65 -11.47 -17.66 15.14
C GLU A 65 -10.26 -18.53 15.53
N GLN A 66 -10.48 -19.74 16.04
CA GLN A 66 -9.44 -20.72 16.30
C GLN A 66 -9.08 -21.56 15.08
N SER A 67 -9.99 -21.65 14.09
CA SER A 67 -9.74 -22.44 12.88
C SER A 67 -8.73 -21.76 11.95
N GLY A 68 -8.15 -22.55 11.03
CA GLY A 68 -7.23 -22.04 10.00
C GLY A 68 -5.92 -21.52 10.54
N ASP A 69 -5.52 -21.79 11.78
CA ASP A 69 -4.26 -21.28 12.33
C ASP A 69 -3.05 -21.79 11.57
N LEU A 70 -3.00 -23.09 11.27
CA LEU A 70 -1.93 -23.68 10.48
C LEU A 70 -1.86 -23.03 9.08
N LEU A 71 -3.00 -22.88 8.40
CA LEU A 71 -3.06 -22.24 7.10
C LEU A 71 -2.56 -20.80 7.17
N GLY A 72 -3.00 -20.06 8.19
CA GLY A 72 -2.54 -18.68 8.41
C GLY A 72 -1.04 -18.57 8.64
N ARG A 73 -0.44 -19.47 9.44
CA ARG A 73 1.02 -19.52 9.67
C ARG A 73 1.80 -19.83 8.39
N VAL A 74 1.39 -20.86 7.65
CA VAL A 74 2.03 -21.24 6.38
C VAL A 74 1.91 -20.12 5.35
N ALA A 75 0.72 -19.54 5.21
CA ALA A 75 0.45 -18.48 4.23
C ALA A 75 1.26 -17.22 4.53
N ARG A 76 1.24 -16.71 5.76
CA ARG A 76 2.02 -15.51 6.12
C ARG A 76 3.53 -15.72 5.96
N THR A 77 4.04 -16.90 6.31
CA THR A 77 5.46 -17.25 6.08
C THR A 77 5.80 -17.27 4.60
N PHE A 78 4.94 -17.88 3.76
CA PHE A 78 5.15 -17.97 2.32
C PHE A 78 5.06 -16.60 1.65
N TYR A 79 3.99 -15.82 1.89
CA TYR A 79 3.78 -14.54 1.23
C TYR A 79 4.79 -13.47 1.66
N THR A 80 5.38 -13.58 2.85
CA THR A 80 6.54 -12.75 3.23
C THR A 80 7.71 -13.03 2.29
N VAL A 81 8.01 -14.29 2.01
CA VAL A 81 9.12 -14.67 1.11
C VAL A 81 8.76 -14.37 -0.34
N SER A 82 7.56 -14.71 -0.81
CA SER A 82 7.16 -14.50 -2.21
C SER A 82 7.11 -13.01 -2.60
N SER A 83 6.88 -12.12 -1.64
CA SER A 83 6.93 -10.68 -1.90
C SER A 83 8.33 -10.07 -1.80
N ALA A 84 9.16 -10.60 -0.90
CA ALA A 84 10.42 -9.97 -0.55
C ALA A 84 11.67 -10.70 -1.09
N ASP A 85 11.57 -11.98 -1.44
CA ASP A 85 12.68 -12.80 -1.98
C ASP A 85 12.14 -13.85 -2.96
N ALA A 86 11.43 -13.41 -4.00
CA ALA A 86 10.78 -14.22 -5.02
C ALA A 86 11.76 -14.82 -6.01
N THR A 87 12.49 -15.85 -5.61
CA THR A 87 13.30 -16.66 -6.55
C THR A 87 12.39 -17.33 -7.60
N ALA A 88 12.96 -17.77 -8.72
CA ALA A 88 12.18 -18.46 -9.77
C ALA A 88 11.35 -19.63 -9.21
N GLN A 89 11.91 -20.41 -8.29
CA GLN A 89 11.22 -21.52 -7.65
C GLN A 89 10.07 -21.06 -6.75
N ILE A 90 10.22 -19.94 -6.03
CA ILE A 90 9.14 -19.35 -5.24
C ILE A 90 8.03 -18.82 -6.12
N GLN A 91 8.36 -18.21 -7.27
CA GLN A 91 7.37 -17.74 -8.25
C GLN A 91 6.55 -18.89 -8.85
N GLU A 92 7.20 -20.02 -9.19
CA GLU A 92 6.51 -21.24 -9.65
C GLU A 92 5.53 -21.79 -8.60
N ILE A 93 5.91 -21.74 -7.32
CA ILE A 93 5.03 -22.16 -6.22
C ILE A 93 3.85 -21.19 -6.08
N ASP A 94 4.08 -19.89 -6.17
CA ASP A 94 3.03 -18.85 -6.06
C ASP A 94 1.99 -19.02 -7.18
N GLU A 95 2.43 -19.20 -8.42
CA GLU A 95 1.55 -19.49 -9.58
C GLU A 95 0.69 -20.75 -9.37
N ALA A 96 1.28 -21.80 -8.81
CA ALA A 96 0.55 -23.04 -8.54
C ALA A 96 -0.43 -22.89 -7.35
N LEU A 97 -0.09 -22.07 -6.37
CA LEU A 97 -0.85 -21.88 -5.13
C LEU A 97 -2.06 -20.97 -5.31
N ALA A 98 -1.95 -19.92 -6.12
CA ALA A 98 -2.97 -18.89 -6.26
C ALA A 98 -4.39 -19.45 -6.54
N PRO A 99 -4.61 -20.35 -7.53
CA PRO A 99 -5.94 -20.92 -7.76
C PRO A 99 -6.42 -21.84 -6.63
N LEU A 100 -5.51 -22.52 -5.93
CA LEU A 100 -5.85 -23.39 -4.80
C LEU A 100 -6.30 -22.58 -3.59
N MET A 101 -5.64 -21.46 -3.34
CA MET A 101 -6.01 -20.53 -2.27
C MET A 101 -7.38 -19.90 -2.54
N ALA A 102 -7.61 -19.41 -3.76
CA ALA A 102 -8.89 -18.83 -4.17
C ALA A 102 -10.04 -19.85 -4.01
N ALA A 103 -9.86 -21.07 -4.49
CA ALA A 103 -10.85 -22.13 -4.36
C ALA A 103 -11.13 -22.49 -2.88
N HIS A 104 -10.10 -22.46 -2.04
CA HIS A 104 -10.26 -22.73 -0.61
C HIS A 104 -11.02 -21.59 0.11
N GLN A 105 -10.71 -20.34 -0.22
CA GLN A 105 -11.41 -19.17 0.33
C GLN A 105 -12.89 -19.19 -0.07
N ASP A 106 -13.19 -19.42 -1.35
CA ASP A 106 -14.57 -19.55 -1.82
C ASP A 106 -15.32 -20.67 -1.08
N ALA A 107 -14.69 -21.83 -0.88
CA ALA A 107 -15.30 -22.94 -0.18
C ALA A 107 -15.69 -22.62 1.28
N VAL A 108 -14.94 -21.76 1.96
CA VAL A 108 -15.23 -21.30 3.32
C VAL A 108 -16.25 -20.17 3.33
N GLN A 109 -16.02 -19.14 2.51
CA GLN A 109 -16.84 -17.92 2.49
C GLN A 109 -18.26 -18.17 1.97
N LEU A 110 -18.43 -19.14 1.05
CA LEU A 110 -19.74 -19.49 0.47
C LEU A 110 -20.43 -20.69 1.18
N ASP A 111 -19.84 -21.21 2.28
CA ASP A 111 -20.43 -22.31 3.03
C ASP A 111 -21.76 -21.90 3.67
N GLY A 112 -22.85 -22.45 3.11
CA GLY A 112 -24.21 -22.10 3.56
C GLY A 112 -24.56 -22.58 4.98
N GLN A 113 -23.87 -23.63 5.50
CA GLN A 113 -24.10 -24.12 6.86
C GLN A 113 -23.39 -23.21 7.87
N LEU A 114 -22.15 -22.82 7.59
CA LEU A 114 -21.41 -21.85 8.40
C LEU A 114 -22.16 -20.51 8.44
N TYR A 115 -22.55 -20.01 7.27
CA TYR A 115 -23.33 -18.79 7.16
C TYR A 115 -24.64 -18.86 7.94
N GLY A 116 -25.37 -19.97 7.85
CA GLY A 116 -26.63 -20.19 8.62
C GLY A 116 -26.41 -20.11 10.12
N ARG A 117 -25.29 -20.63 10.63
CA ARG A 117 -24.93 -20.54 12.04
C ARG A 117 -24.63 -19.10 12.48
N ILE A 118 -23.83 -18.38 11.69
CA ILE A 118 -23.47 -16.98 11.97
C ILE A 118 -24.73 -16.10 11.90
N ARG A 119 -25.58 -16.27 10.87
CA ARG A 119 -26.86 -15.56 10.74
C ARG A 119 -27.78 -15.80 11.97
N THR A 120 -27.83 -17.03 12.49
CA THR A 120 -28.61 -17.33 13.68
C THR A 120 -28.13 -16.54 14.91
N LEU A 121 -26.83 -16.33 15.06
CA LEU A 121 -26.29 -15.48 16.13
C LEU A 121 -26.58 -14.00 15.85
N HIS A 122 -26.37 -13.54 14.62
CA HIS A 122 -26.65 -12.18 14.22
C HIS A 122 -28.12 -11.78 14.45
N ASP A 123 -29.09 -12.63 14.04
CA ASP A 123 -30.52 -12.37 14.22
C ASP A 123 -30.95 -12.29 15.70
N ARG A 124 -30.10 -12.78 16.60
CA ARG A 124 -30.33 -12.82 18.06
C ARG A 124 -29.37 -11.93 18.85
N LEU A 125 -28.59 -11.06 18.18
CA LEU A 125 -27.58 -10.23 18.85
C LEU A 125 -28.13 -9.45 20.05
N ALA A 126 -29.36 -8.96 19.97
CA ALA A 126 -29.99 -8.19 21.06
C ALA A 126 -30.22 -9.05 22.32
N ASP A 127 -30.39 -10.36 22.16
CA ASP A 127 -30.69 -11.30 23.24
C ASP A 127 -29.45 -11.94 23.87
N LEU A 128 -28.27 -11.74 23.24
CA LEU A 128 -27.00 -12.32 23.66
C LEU A 128 -26.25 -11.38 24.60
N ALA A 129 -25.74 -11.91 25.71
CA ALA A 129 -24.91 -11.18 26.66
C ALA A 129 -23.42 -11.15 26.14
N LEU A 130 -23.18 -10.46 25.01
CA LEU A 130 -21.89 -10.31 24.40
C LEU A 130 -21.28 -8.95 24.77
N ASP A 131 -19.96 -8.91 24.93
CA ASP A 131 -19.21 -7.66 25.02
C ASP A 131 -19.17 -6.94 23.65
N PRO A 132 -18.70 -5.68 23.59
CA PRO A 132 -18.68 -4.92 22.33
C PRO A 132 -17.85 -5.57 21.23
N GLU A 133 -16.67 -6.13 21.53
CA GLU A 133 -15.80 -6.80 20.56
C GLU A 133 -16.44 -8.07 20.01
N GLN A 134 -17.06 -8.88 20.90
CA GLN A 134 -17.80 -10.08 20.51
C GLN A 134 -19.00 -9.79 19.61
N ARG A 135 -19.75 -8.74 19.95
CA ARG A 135 -20.90 -8.28 19.15
C ARG A 135 -20.44 -7.87 17.75
N TYR A 136 -19.42 -7.03 17.69
CA TYR A 136 -18.87 -6.54 16.43
C TYR A 136 -18.29 -7.70 15.59
N LEU A 137 -17.69 -8.70 16.21
CA LEU A 137 -17.19 -9.89 15.51
C LEU A 137 -18.31 -10.65 14.78
N VAL A 138 -19.46 -10.84 15.43
CA VAL A 138 -20.62 -11.48 14.78
C VAL A 138 -21.14 -10.63 13.63
N GLU A 139 -21.25 -9.32 13.82
CA GLU A 139 -21.70 -8.37 12.79
C GLU A 139 -20.75 -8.38 11.58
N ARG A 140 -19.42 -8.37 11.83
CA ARG A 140 -18.39 -8.37 10.75
C ARG A 140 -18.44 -9.66 9.95
N HIS A 141 -18.36 -10.82 10.57
CA HIS A 141 -18.42 -12.10 9.86
C HIS A 141 -19.74 -12.28 9.09
N TYR A 142 -20.88 -11.85 9.67
CA TYR A 142 -22.16 -11.89 8.95
C TYR A 142 -22.14 -10.99 7.72
N ARG A 143 -21.65 -9.75 7.86
CA ARG A 143 -21.53 -8.79 6.76
C ARG A 143 -20.59 -9.33 5.67
N GLU A 144 -19.40 -9.77 6.04
CA GLU A 144 -18.38 -10.27 5.09
C GLU A 144 -18.84 -11.49 4.31
N MET A 145 -19.45 -12.49 4.98
CA MET A 145 -20.00 -13.65 4.28
C MET A 145 -21.20 -13.28 3.40
N THR A 146 -22.04 -12.34 3.83
CA THR A 146 -23.17 -11.85 3.02
C THR A 146 -22.65 -11.12 1.77
N HIS A 147 -21.67 -10.24 1.97
CA HIS A 147 -21.00 -9.49 0.91
C HIS A 147 -20.26 -10.41 -0.08
N ALA A 148 -19.65 -11.49 0.41
CA ALA A 148 -19.03 -12.51 -0.44
C ALA A 148 -20.06 -13.37 -1.21
N GLY A 149 -21.36 -13.33 -0.86
CA GLY A 149 -22.42 -14.07 -1.55
C GLY A 149 -22.86 -15.37 -0.88
N ALA A 150 -22.56 -15.57 0.41
CA ALA A 150 -22.98 -16.79 1.13
C ALA A 150 -24.50 -17.00 1.18
N GLY A 151 -25.28 -15.91 1.08
CA GLY A 151 -26.74 -15.93 1.05
C GLY A 151 -27.38 -16.26 -0.30
N LEU A 152 -26.61 -16.37 -1.37
CA LEU A 152 -27.08 -16.72 -2.70
C LEU A 152 -27.56 -18.17 -2.79
N ASP A 153 -28.41 -18.48 -3.77
CA ASP A 153 -28.76 -19.85 -4.10
C ASP A 153 -27.60 -20.60 -4.81
N ASP A 154 -27.74 -21.92 -4.95
CA ASP A 154 -26.66 -22.76 -5.48
C ASP A 154 -26.28 -22.37 -6.92
N THR A 155 -27.27 -22.04 -7.78
CA THR A 155 -27.02 -21.63 -9.17
C THR A 155 -26.27 -20.29 -9.24
N GLN A 156 -26.65 -19.36 -8.37
CA GLN A 156 -25.99 -18.06 -8.25
C GLN A 156 -24.55 -18.23 -7.73
N LYS A 157 -24.33 -19.11 -6.76
CA LYS A 157 -22.97 -19.42 -6.25
C LYS A 157 -22.09 -20.07 -7.30
N GLU A 158 -22.62 -20.98 -8.10
CA GLU A 158 -21.88 -21.56 -9.24
C GLU A 158 -21.44 -20.45 -10.21
N ARG A 159 -22.37 -19.54 -10.57
CA ARG A 159 -22.03 -18.40 -11.43
C ARG A 159 -21.00 -17.47 -10.81
N LEU A 160 -21.11 -17.16 -9.51
CA LEU A 160 -20.15 -16.35 -8.77
C LEU A 160 -18.74 -16.97 -8.80
N THR A 161 -18.65 -18.28 -8.58
CA THR A 161 -17.37 -19.02 -8.65
C THR A 161 -16.74 -18.95 -10.03
N GLU A 162 -17.53 -19.10 -11.10
CA GLU A 162 -17.05 -18.93 -12.49
C GLU A 162 -16.50 -17.50 -12.71
N LEU A 163 -17.22 -16.48 -12.26
CA LEU A 163 -16.79 -15.09 -12.36
C LEU A 163 -15.47 -14.85 -11.60
N ASN A 164 -15.36 -15.33 -10.37
CA ASN A 164 -14.16 -15.19 -9.55
C ASN A 164 -12.95 -15.88 -10.17
N GLN A 165 -13.12 -17.11 -10.69
CA GLN A 165 -12.06 -17.85 -11.39
C GLN A 165 -11.60 -17.10 -12.65
N ARG A 166 -12.54 -16.61 -13.46
CA ARG A 166 -12.19 -15.85 -14.68
C ARG A 166 -11.49 -14.54 -14.34
N LEU A 167 -11.97 -13.80 -13.33
CA LEU A 167 -11.32 -12.58 -12.86
C LEU A 167 -9.90 -12.85 -12.37
N SER A 168 -9.66 -13.93 -11.63
CA SER A 168 -8.32 -14.31 -11.17
C SER A 168 -7.35 -14.53 -12.34
N VAL A 169 -7.79 -15.23 -13.39
CA VAL A 169 -6.98 -15.43 -14.61
C VAL A 169 -6.68 -14.09 -15.29
N LEU A 170 -7.68 -13.22 -15.41
CA LEU A 170 -7.52 -11.93 -16.10
C LEU A 170 -6.62 -10.96 -15.33
N THR A 171 -6.73 -10.89 -14.01
CA THR A 171 -5.86 -10.05 -13.17
C THR A 171 -4.41 -10.49 -13.25
N THR A 172 -4.15 -11.80 -13.22
CA THR A 172 -2.81 -12.36 -13.45
C THR A 172 -2.29 -12.05 -14.85
N THR A 173 -3.16 -12.15 -15.87
CA THR A 173 -2.80 -11.81 -17.27
C THR A 173 -2.45 -10.33 -17.39
N PHE A 174 -3.23 -9.46 -16.78
CA PHE A 174 -2.96 -8.00 -16.75
C PHE A 174 -1.57 -7.70 -16.18
N GLU A 175 -1.25 -8.30 -15.04
CA GLU A 175 0.05 -8.11 -14.35
C GLU A 175 1.21 -8.61 -15.19
N LYS A 176 1.11 -9.84 -15.75
CA LYS A 176 2.14 -10.42 -16.61
C LYS A 176 2.38 -9.58 -17.87
N ASN A 177 1.31 -9.12 -18.53
CA ASN A 177 1.40 -8.26 -19.69
C ASN A 177 2.07 -6.93 -19.34
N LEU A 178 1.65 -6.32 -18.23
CA LEU A 178 2.23 -5.06 -17.77
C LEU A 178 3.72 -5.19 -17.49
N LEU A 179 4.15 -6.24 -16.80
CA LEU A 179 5.55 -6.48 -16.50
C LEU A 179 6.37 -6.67 -17.78
N ALA A 180 5.88 -7.51 -18.72
CA ALA A 180 6.55 -7.77 -19.98
C ALA A 180 6.67 -6.51 -20.84
N ASP A 181 5.57 -5.73 -20.95
CA ASP A 181 5.54 -4.51 -21.74
C ASP A 181 6.40 -3.39 -21.13
N THR A 182 6.44 -3.30 -19.80
CA THR A 182 7.32 -2.36 -19.08
C THR A 182 8.80 -2.65 -19.38
N ASN A 183 9.18 -3.92 -19.40
CA ASN A 183 10.55 -4.33 -19.71
C ASN A 183 10.92 -4.10 -21.18
N ASP A 184 9.98 -4.36 -22.09
CA ASP A 184 10.16 -4.16 -23.55
C ASP A 184 10.23 -2.66 -23.93
N LEU A 185 9.58 -1.80 -23.16
CA LEU A 185 9.56 -0.34 -23.32
C LEU A 185 10.75 0.36 -22.67
N ALA A 186 11.68 -0.36 -22.03
CA ALA A 186 12.88 0.29 -21.47
C ALA A 186 13.60 1.12 -22.54
N VAL A 187 13.86 2.39 -22.25
CA VAL A 187 14.34 3.36 -23.25
C VAL A 187 15.84 3.22 -23.44
N VAL A 188 16.25 2.99 -24.69
CA VAL A 188 17.67 2.84 -25.07
C VAL A 188 18.21 4.17 -25.56
N PHE A 189 19.35 4.59 -25.01
CA PHE A 189 20.10 5.76 -25.41
C PHE A 189 21.45 5.32 -25.96
N ASP A 190 21.90 5.98 -27.04
CA ASP A 190 23.14 5.63 -27.74
C ASP A 190 24.37 6.34 -27.14
N ASP A 191 24.18 7.55 -26.58
CA ASP A 191 25.23 8.37 -26.03
C ASP A 191 24.88 8.83 -24.58
N ALA A 192 25.91 8.93 -23.74
CA ALA A 192 25.79 9.52 -22.41
C ALA A 192 25.33 10.99 -22.44
N ALA A 193 25.59 11.71 -23.51
CA ALA A 193 25.15 13.11 -23.71
C ALA A 193 23.62 13.23 -23.77
N GLU A 194 22.89 12.20 -24.22
CA GLU A 194 21.43 12.17 -24.19
C GLU A 194 20.89 12.07 -22.74
N LEU A 195 21.73 11.64 -21.81
CA LEU A 195 21.44 11.49 -20.39
C LEU A 195 22.11 12.56 -19.51
N ASP A 196 22.53 13.68 -20.12
CA ASP A 196 23.08 14.81 -19.36
C ASP A 196 22.12 15.27 -18.28
N GLY A 197 22.66 15.59 -17.09
CA GLY A 197 21.88 15.90 -15.88
C GLY A 197 21.74 14.73 -14.91
N LEU A 198 22.03 13.49 -15.32
CA LEU A 198 22.09 12.35 -14.40
C LEU A 198 23.44 12.31 -13.66
N THR A 199 23.42 11.79 -12.46
CA THR A 199 24.63 11.53 -11.65
C THR A 199 25.47 10.39 -12.26
N GLU A 200 26.76 10.33 -11.90
CA GLU A 200 27.63 9.21 -12.32
C GLU A 200 27.07 7.84 -11.92
N GLY A 201 26.42 7.75 -10.75
CA GLY A 201 25.77 6.52 -10.29
C GLY A 201 24.58 6.10 -11.16
N GLU A 202 23.74 7.05 -11.56
CA GLU A 202 22.60 6.81 -12.43
C GLU A 202 23.02 6.45 -13.86
N LEU A 203 24.06 7.12 -14.39
CA LEU A 203 24.66 6.75 -15.67
C LEU A 203 25.28 5.35 -15.64
N SER A 204 25.95 5.00 -14.55
CA SER A 204 26.52 3.66 -14.36
C SER A 204 25.42 2.59 -14.29
N ALA A 205 24.30 2.88 -13.61
CA ALA A 205 23.16 1.98 -13.55
C ALA A 205 22.51 1.79 -14.94
N ALA A 206 22.35 2.87 -15.71
CA ALA A 206 21.83 2.79 -17.07
C ALA A 206 22.75 2.00 -18.02
N ALA A 207 24.08 2.15 -17.87
CA ALA A 207 25.05 1.37 -18.61
C ALA A 207 25.02 -0.12 -18.23
N GLN A 208 24.86 -0.44 -16.94
CA GLN A 208 24.72 -1.82 -16.46
C GLN A 208 23.44 -2.46 -17.01
N ASN A 209 22.31 -1.75 -16.93
CA ASN A 209 21.03 -2.22 -17.50
C ASN A 209 21.15 -2.52 -19.01
N ALA A 210 21.95 -1.74 -19.74
CA ALA A 210 22.23 -2.02 -21.15
C ALA A 210 23.10 -3.26 -21.32
N ALA A 211 24.16 -3.41 -20.53
CA ALA A 211 25.05 -4.57 -20.57
C ALA A 211 24.29 -5.87 -20.28
N ASP A 212 23.41 -5.89 -19.28
CA ASP A 212 22.56 -7.05 -18.90
C ASP A 212 21.62 -7.47 -20.03
N ARG A 213 21.26 -6.52 -20.91
CA ARG A 213 20.45 -6.75 -22.13
C ARG A 213 21.30 -7.02 -23.39
N GLY A 214 22.62 -7.14 -23.25
CA GLY A 214 23.54 -7.35 -24.39
C GLY A 214 23.78 -6.10 -25.26
N LEU A 215 23.38 -4.92 -24.81
CA LEU A 215 23.52 -3.63 -25.49
C LEU A 215 24.78 -2.88 -25.05
N ASN A 216 25.93 -3.56 -25.11
CA ASN A 216 27.20 -2.98 -24.65
C ASN A 216 27.53 -1.64 -25.32
N GLY A 217 27.92 -0.67 -24.53
CA GLY A 217 28.28 0.68 -24.98
C GLY A 217 27.09 1.62 -25.15
N LYS A 218 25.87 1.16 -24.81
CA LYS A 218 24.66 1.97 -24.73
C LYS A 218 24.21 2.16 -23.27
N TYR A 219 23.11 2.87 -23.08
CA TYR A 219 22.47 3.11 -21.80
C TYR A 219 21.01 2.71 -21.90
N VAL A 220 20.45 2.07 -20.87
CA VAL A 220 19.04 1.69 -20.80
C VAL A 220 18.42 2.25 -19.53
N VAL A 221 17.38 3.05 -19.68
CA VAL A 221 16.54 3.54 -18.60
C VAL A 221 15.28 2.69 -18.54
N THR A 222 15.11 1.95 -17.43
CA THR A 222 13.92 1.14 -17.16
C THR A 222 12.79 2.03 -16.67
N LEU A 223 11.53 1.64 -16.94
CA LEU A 223 10.37 2.42 -16.51
C LEU A 223 10.03 2.14 -15.04
N THR A 224 9.40 3.13 -14.41
CA THR A 224 8.84 3.03 -13.05
C THR A 224 7.37 2.63 -13.07
N LEU A 225 6.77 2.33 -11.91
CA LEU A 225 5.38 1.88 -11.81
C LEU A 225 4.36 2.91 -12.32
N PHE A 226 4.51 4.19 -11.96
CA PHE A 226 3.57 5.26 -12.32
C PHE A 226 3.99 5.98 -13.61
N THR A 227 3.17 6.93 -14.09
CA THR A 227 3.41 7.67 -15.33
C THR A 227 4.72 8.45 -15.31
N GLY A 228 4.99 9.16 -14.21
CA GLY A 228 6.22 9.94 -14.03
C GLY A 228 7.45 9.06 -13.86
N HIS A 229 8.62 9.60 -14.23
CA HIS A 229 9.91 8.97 -13.98
C HIS A 229 10.82 9.97 -13.25
N PRO A 230 11.58 9.55 -12.19
CA PRO A 230 12.45 10.46 -11.44
C PRO A 230 13.43 11.24 -12.30
N TYR A 231 13.95 10.62 -13.35
CA TYR A 231 14.94 11.27 -14.26
C TYR A 231 14.36 12.43 -15.08
N LEU A 232 13.02 12.55 -15.21
CA LEU A 232 12.39 13.70 -15.85
C LEU A 232 12.73 15.03 -15.16
N SER A 233 13.06 15.00 -13.88
CA SER A 233 13.49 16.19 -13.13
C SER A 233 14.91 16.64 -13.41
N SER A 234 15.77 15.73 -13.84
CA SER A 234 17.22 15.94 -13.97
C SER A 234 17.71 16.02 -15.41
N LEU A 235 17.10 15.25 -16.33
CA LEU A 235 17.52 15.20 -17.72
C LEU A 235 17.43 16.56 -18.39
N THR A 236 18.56 17.09 -18.89
CA THR A 236 18.62 18.39 -19.57
C THR A 236 18.11 18.32 -21.01
N ASP A 237 18.32 17.19 -21.70
CA ASP A 237 17.81 16.98 -23.04
C ASP A 237 16.30 16.77 -23.08
N ARG A 238 15.60 17.70 -23.77
CA ARG A 238 14.12 17.68 -23.86
C ARG A 238 13.60 16.45 -24.59
N GLU A 239 14.30 16.00 -25.64
CA GLU A 239 13.90 14.84 -26.43
C GLU A 239 13.98 13.56 -25.61
N SER A 240 15.00 13.42 -24.78
CA SER A 240 15.16 12.30 -23.85
C SER A 240 14.03 12.26 -22.82
N ARG A 241 13.60 13.41 -22.27
CA ARG A 241 12.41 13.48 -21.40
C ARG A 241 11.15 13.06 -22.14
N ARG A 242 10.94 13.53 -23.36
CA ARG A 242 9.77 13.18 -24.19
C ARG A 242 9.71 11.66 -24.43
N ARG A 243 10.82 11.06 -24.91
CA ARG A 243 10.92 9.62 -25.16
C ARG A 243 10.61 8.80 -23.92
N LEU A 244 11.10 9.19 -22.76
CA LEU A 244 10.91 8.50 -21.51
C LEU A 244 9.44 8.55 -21.05
N LEU A 245 8.80 9.72 -21.11
CA LEU A 245 7.39 9.87 -20.75
C LEU A 245 6.45 9.15 -21.71
N GLU A 246 6.69 9.24 -23.02
CA GLU A 246 5.88 8.56 -24.05
C GLU A 246 5.97 7.03 -23.89
N ALA A 247 7.16 6.49 -23.66
CA ALA A 247 7.33 5.07 -23.36
C ALA A 247 6.51 4.67 -22.13
N SER A 248 6.61 5.45 -21.06
CA SER A 248 5.86 5.19 -19.84
C SER A 248 4.33 5.17 -20.07
N ARG A 249 3.81 6.16 -20.79
CA ARG A 249 2.36 6.29 -21.05
C ARG A 249 1.79 5.27 -22.03
N SER A 250 2.63 4.65 -22.85
CA SER A 250 2.19 3.67 -23.86
C SER A 250 2.07 2.23 -23.35
N ARG A 251 2.45 1.98 -22.09
CA ARG A 251 2.41 0.64 -21.49
C ARG A 251 1.02 0.01 -21.57
N GLY A 252 0.97 -1.25 -22.02
CA GLY A 252 -0.25 -2.02 -22.17
C GLY A 252 -1.22 -1.51 -23.23
N ALA A 253 -0.80 -0.59 -24.14
CA ALA A 253 -1.64 0.03 -25.16
C ALA A 253 -1.06 0.02 -26.58
N ARG A 254 -0.03 -0.82 -26.85
CA ARG A 254 0.72 -0.77 -28.12
C ARG A 254 0.17 -1.66 -29.24
N GLY A 255 -0.88 -2.44 -28.99
CA GLY A 255 -1.43 -3.38 -29.96
C GLY A 255 -0.55 -4.61 -30.21
N ASN A 256 0.38 -4.90 -29.32
CA ASN A 256 1.23 -6.08 -29.28
C ASN A 256 0.62 -7.18 -28.41
N GLU A 257 1.36 -8.28 -28.21
CA GLU A 257 0.93 -9.40 -27.37
C GLU A 257 0.71 -9.06 -25.89
N TYR A 258 1.24 -7.93 -25.43
CA TYR A 258 1.12 -7.43 -24.05
C TYR A 258 0.03 -6.37 -23.86
N ASP A 259 -0.85 -6.19 -24.86
CA ASP A 259 -1.90 -5.17 -24.84
C ASP A 259 -2.99 -5.51 -23.82
N ASN A 260 -3.17 -4.63 -22.84
CA ASN A 260 -4.11 -4.82 -21.73
C ASN A 260 -5.52 -4.28 -22.00
N ARG A 261 -5.78 -3.58 -23.10
CA ARG A 261 -7.07 -2.93 -23.36
C ARG A 261 -8.24 -3.92 -23.40
N ALA A 262 -8.05 -5.09 -24.03
CA ALA A 262 -9.07 -6.12 -24.05
C ALA A 262 -9.26 -6.77 -22.68
N VAL A 263 -8.15 -7.03 -21.98
CA VAL A 263 -8.13 -7.65 -20.64
C VAL A 263 -8.87 -6.77 -19.64
N LEU A 264 -8.54 -5.49 -19.56
CA LEU A 264 -9.19 -4.58 -18.60
C LEU A 264 -10.68 -4.40 -18.87
N ARG A 265 -11.11 -4.32 -20.14
CA ARG A 265 -12.52 -4.24 -20.48
C ARG A 265 -13.30 -5.47 -20.02
N GLU A 266 -12.71 -6.66 -20.18
CA GLU A 266 -13.31 -7.90 -19.69
C GLU A 266 -13.37 -7.89 -18.15
N ILE A 267 -12.30 -7.46 -17.46
CA ILE A 267 -12.28 -7.32 -16.00
C ILE A 267 -13.42 -6.42 -15.52
N VAL A 268 -13.56 -5.22 -16.09
CA VAL A 268 -14.60 -4.25 -15.69
C VAL A 268 -16.00 -4.84 -15.90
N ARG A 269 -16.25 -5.46 -17.05
CA ARG A 269 -17.53 -6.10 -17.35
C ARG A 269 -17.87 -7.22 -16.34
N LEU A 270 -16.92 -8.10 -16.03
CA LEU A 270 -17.14 -9.18 -15.08
C LEU A 270 -17.30 -8.68 -13.64
N ARG A 271 -16.58 -7.62 -13.25
CA ARG A 271 -16.77 -6.97 -11.94
C ARG A 271 -18.17 -6.38 -11.82
N ALA A 272 -18.67 -5.72 -12.86
CA ALA A 272 -20.02 -5.18 -12.88
C ALA A 272 -21.09 -6.30 -12.84
N GLU A 273 -20.89 -7.41 -13.60
CA GLU A 273 -21.78 -8.56 -13.56
C GLU A 273 -21.78 -9.23 -12.17
N ARG A 274 -20.61 -9.36 -11.55
CA ARG A 274 -20.48 -9.88 -10.19
C ARG A 274 -21.21 -9.02 -9.17
N ALA A 275 -21.03 -7.70 -9.24
CA ALA A 275 -21.72 -6.76 -8.35
C ALA A 275 -23.25 -6.88 -8.49
N SER A 276 -23.76 -6.94 -9.73
CA SER A 276 -25.19 -7.14 -10.00
C SER A 276 -25.70 -8.47 -9.43
N LEU A 277 -24.94 -9.56 -9.57
CA LEU A 277 -25.26 -10.86 -8.99
C LEU A 277 -25.37 -10.81 -7.45
N LEU A 278 -24.54 -9.99 -6.82
CA LEU A 278 -24.51 -9.75 -5.37
C LEU A 278 -25.53 -8.69 -4.92
N GLY A 279 -26.32 -8.09 -5.84
CA GLY A 279 -27.40 -7.15 -5.50
C GLY A 279 -26.94 -5.68 -5.44
N TYR A 280 -25.80 -5.35 -6.03
CA TYR A 280 -25.29 -3.98 -6.10
C TYR A 280 -25.41 -3.40 -7.52
N ASP A 281 -25.65 -2.10 -7.61
CA ASP A 281 -25.82 -1.40 -8.89
C ASP A 281 -24.53 -1.32 -9.70
N SER A 282 -23.36 -1.33 -9.03
CA SER A 282 -22.04 -1.26 -9.65
C SER A 282 -20.97 -1.89 -8.77
N HIS A 283 -19.78 -2.16 -9.35
CA HIS A 283 -18.64 -2.64 -8.58
C HIS A 283 -18.17 -1.60 -7.53
N ALA A 284 -18.25 -0.31 -7.85
CA ALA A 284 -17.94 0.74 -6.87
C ALA A 284 -18.90 0.71 -5.67
N ALA A 285 -20.22 0.52 -5.93
CA ALA A 285 -21.21 0.35 -4.86
C ALA A 285 -20.93 -0.89 -4.01
N TYR A 286 -20.56 -2.01 -4.65
CA TYR A 286 -20.15 -3.23 -3.96
C TYR A 286 -18.96 -2.98 -3.03
N VAL A 287 -17.86 -2.41 -3.52
CA VAL A 287 -16.65 -2.18 -2.72
C VAL A 287 -16.90 -1.19 -1.61
N THR A 288 -17.41 0.01 -1.93
CA THR A 288 -17.56 1.08 -0.94
C THR A 288 -18.60 0.80 0.15
N SER A 289 -19.53 -0.14 -0.07
CA SER A 289 -20.53 -0.53 0.94
C SER A 289 -19.90 -1.18 2.18
N ASP A 290 -18.70 -1.73 2.06
CA ASP A 290 -17.94 -2.31 3.17
C ASP A 290 -16.61 -1.54 3.42
N GLU A 291 -16.64 -0.21 3.24
CA GLU A 291 -15.56 0.73 3.54
C GLU A 291 -16.09 1.86 4.43
N THR A 292 -15.22 2.71 4.96
CA THR A 292 -15.66 3.84 5.82
C THR A 292 -16.42 4.91 5.02
N ALA A 293 -16.16 5.04 3.72
CA ALA A 293 -16.91 5.93 2.83
C ALA A 293 -18.39 5.53 2.67
N GLY A 294 -18.69 4.23 2.76
CA GLY A 294 -20.05 3.68 2.75
C GLY A 294 -20.78 3.74 1.42
N SER A 295 -20.38 4.60 0.47
CA SER A 295 -21.00 4.70 -0.84
C SER A 295 -20.11 5.39 -1.88
N PRO A 296 -20.33 5.14 -3.20
CA PRO A 296 -19.65 5.87 -4.26
C PRO A 296 -19.93 7.38 -4.24
N GLU A 297 -21.13 7.80 -3.83
CA GLU A 297 -21.53 9.21 -3.78
C GLU A 297 -20.66 10.00 -2.79
N ALA A 298 -20.32 9.40 -1.63
CA ALA A 298 -19.44 10.01 -0.64
C ALA A 298 -18.02 10.18 -1.21
N VAL A 299 -17.51 9.16 -1.90
CA VAL A 299 -16.22 9.21 -2.60
C VAL A 299 -16.22 10.28 -3.68
N HIS A 300 -17.24 10.29 -4.56
CA HIS A 300 -17.34 11.27 -5.64
C HIS A 300 -17.48 12.70 -5.11
N ALA A 301 -18.20 12.91 -4.01
CA ALA A 301 -18.32 14.23 -3.38
C ALA A 301 -16.95 14.75 -2.90
N LEU A 302 -16.13 13.89 -2.27
CA LEU A 302 -14.79 14.26 -1.85
C LEU A 302 -13.89 14.58 -3.06
N LEU A 303 -13.82 13.67 -4.05
CA LEU A 303 -12.94 13.85 -5.21
C LEU A 303 -13.30 15.12 -6.00
N ARG A 304 -14.60 15.38 -6.25
CA ARG A 304 -15.06 16.60 -6.93
C ARG A 304 -14.76 17.88 -6.12
N ARG A 305 -14.87 17.82 -4.80
CA ARG A 305 -14.53 18.95 -3.94
C ARG A 305 -13.06 19.33 -4.05
N LEU A 306 -12.16 18.36 -4.20
CA LEU A 306 -10.71 18.59 -4.29
C LEU A 306 -10.26 18.91 -5.72
N ALA A 307 -10.91 18.39 -6.74
CA ALA A 307 -10.48 18.51 -8.13
C ALA A 307 -10.49 19.97 -8.64
N VAL A 308 -11.50 20.74 -8.28
CA VAL A 308 -11.65 22.12 -8.77
C VAL A 308 -10.46 23.02 -8.32
N PRO A 309 -10.14 23.12 -7.02
CA PRO A 309 -8.98 23.90 -6.59
C PRO A 309 -7.65 23.30 -7.05
N ALA A 310 -7.52 21.97 -7.10
CA ALA A 310 -6.30 21.32 -7.59
C ALA A 310 -6.01 21.69 -9.05
N ALA A 311 -7.03 21.57 -9.93
CA ALA A 311 -6.90 21.95 -11.34
C ALA A 311 -6.59 23.44 -11.54
N ARG A 312 -7.18 24.33 -10.72
CA ARG A 312 -6.87 25.76 -10.73
C ARG A 312 -5.40 26.01 -10.35
N ASN A 313 -4.94 25.40 -9.26
CA ASN A 313 -3.56 25.55 -8.78
C ASN A 313 -2.55 24.97 -9.79
N ALA A 314 -2.82 23.79 -10.38
CA ALA A 314 -2.00 23.21 -11.43
C ALA A 314 -1.85 24.14 -12.66
N ARG A 315 -2.92 24.86 -13.06
CA ARG A 315 -2.83 25.85 -14.13
C ARG A 315 -1.94 27.04 -13.74
N ALA A 316 -2.07 27.54 -12.51
CA ALA A 316 -1.20 28.62 -12.02
C ALA A 316 0.28 28.20 -11.95
N GLU A 317 0.53 26.95 -11.52
CA GLU A 317 1.85 26.34 -11.53
C GLU A 317 2.37 26.23 -12.99
N GLN A 318 1.57 25.72 -13.93
CA GLN A 318 1.91 25.64 -15.34
C GLN A 318 2.31 26.99 -15.91
N GLU A 319 1.58 28.06 -15.58
CA GLU A 319 1.93 29.42 -16.00
C GLU A 319 3.26 29.89 -15.41
N ALA A 320 3.56 29.50 -14.17
CA ALA A 320 4.85 29.79 -13.53
C ALA A 320 6.01 29.08 -14.25
N LEU A 321 5.84 27.79 -14.56
CA LEU A 321 6.82 27.03 -15.34
C LEU A 321 7.00 27.59 -16.75
N GLN A 322 5.90 27.96 -17.43
CA GLN A 322 5.95 28.53 -18.78
C GLN A 322 6.73 29.84 -18.82
N ARG A 323 6.62 30.70 -17.78
CA ARG A 323 7.43 31.94 -17.71
C ARG A 323 8.93 31.68 -17.72
N ILE A 324 9.38 30.57 -17.15
CA ILE A 324 10.80 30.19 -17.19
C ILE A 324 11.18 29.73 -18.60
N VAL A 325 10.33 28.91 -19.23
CA VAL A 325 10.55 28.48 -20.63
C VAL A 325 10.59 29.68 -21.57
N ASP A 326 9.71 30.67 -21.37
CA ASP A 326 9.64 31.89 -22.20
C ASP A 326 10.90 32.79 -22.09
N ALA A 327 11.67 32.62 -21.01
CA ALA A 327 12.93 33.32 -20.80
C ALA A 327 14.14 32.59 -21.38
N GLU A 328 13.97 31.37 -21.91
CA GLU A 328 15.05 30.64 -22.57
C GLU A 328 15.37 31.21 -23.96
N ALA A 329 16.53 30.84 -24.52
CA ALA A 329 16.99 31.33 -25.84
C ALA A 329 16.06 30.88 -26.99
N GLU A 330 15.43 29.70 -26.84
CA GLU A 330 14.47 29.12 -27.79
C GLU A 330 13.21 28.73 -27.03
N PRO A 331 12.26 29.65 -26.81
CA PRO A 331 11.03 29.38 -26.09
C PRO A 331 10.13 28.35 -26.79
N PHE A 332 9.42 27.55 -26.02
CA PHE A 332 8.46 26.55 -26.53
C PHE A 332 7.24 26.46 -25.60
N ALA A 333 6.18 25.76 -26.03
CA ALA A 333 5.07 25.47 -25.16
C ALA A 333 5.44 24.34 -24.19
N LEU A 334 5.21 24.55 -22.91
CA LEU A 334 5.45 23.54 -21.86
C LEU A 334 4.52 22.33 -22.08
N GLU A 335 5.10 21.15 -22.11
CA GLU A 335 4.39 19.87 -22.21
C GLU A 335 4.62 19.00 -20.97
N ALA A 336 3.91 17.89 -20.86
CA ALA A 336 3.97 17.03 -19.69
C ALA A 336 5.40 16.52 -19.35
N HIS A 337 6.21 16.24 -20.35
CA HIS A 337 7.60 15.79 -20.15
C HIS A 337 8.56 16.89 -19.68
N ASP A 338 8.13 18.15 -19.73
CA ASP A 338 8.91 19.29 -19.25
C ASP A 338 8.62 19.63 -17.79
N TRP A 339 7.44 19.25 -17.29
CA TRP A 339 6.93 19.69 -15.99
C TRP A 339 7.92 19.46 -14.85
N ALA A 340 8.37 18.25 -14.65
CA ALA A 340 9.28 17.91 -13.56
C ALA A 340 10.60 18.69 -13.61
N PHE A 341 11.17 18.84 -14.80
CA PHE A 341 12.42 19.57 -15.01
C PHE A 341 12.30 21.05 -14.66
N TYR A 342 11.24 21.71 -15.13
CA TYR A 342 11.02 23.13 -14.84
C TYR A 342 10.54 23.37 -13.41
N THR A 343 9.87 22.40 -12.78
CA THR A 343 9.58 22.43 -11.34
C THR A 343 10.86 22.53 -10.51
N GLU A 344 11.91 21.76 -10.83
CA GLU A 344 13.18 21.86 -10.12
C GLU A 344 13.90 23.19 -10.37
N LYS A 345 13.79 23.76 -11.59
CA LYS A 345 14.31 25.10 -11.87
C LYS A 345 13.61 26.19 -11.04
N VAL A 346 12.29 26.13 -10.89
CA VAL A 346 11.53 27.04 -10.01
C VAL A 346 11.95 26.83 -8.55
N ARG A 347 12.06 25.58 -8.12
CA ARG A 347 12.44 25.26 -6.73
C ARG A 347 13.83 25.82 -6.41
N ALA A 348 14.79 25.66 -7.30
CA ALA A 348 16.13 26.22 -7.13
C ALA A 348 16.12 27.75 -7.14
N ALA A 349 15.32 28.38 -8.02
CA ALA A 349 15.30 29.84 -8.16
C ALA A 349 14.52 30.55 -7.03
N GLU A 350 13.40 29.99 -6.60
CA GLU A 350 12.49 30.66 -5.65
C GLU A 350 12.74 30.22 -4.20
N TYR A 351 13.15 28.97 -3.97
CA TYR A 351 13.36 28.41 -2.64
C TYR A 351 14.84 28.16 -2.31
N ASP A 352 15.76 28.29 -3.30
CA ASP A 352 17.19 28.01 -3.13
C ASP A 352 17.44 26.65 -2.44
N LEU A 353 16.70 25.63 -2.88
CA LEU A 353 16.69 24.30 -2.29
C LEU A 353 17.09 23.24 -3.32
N ASP A 354 18.19 22.54 -3.05
CA ASP A 354 18.59 21.31 -3.74
C ASP A 354 18.36 20.11 -2.83
N ARG A 355 17.33 19.33 -3.12
CA ARG A 355 16.97 18.14 -2.32
C ARG A 355 18.01 17.02 -2.41
N THR A 356 18.75 16.91 -3.51
CA THR A 356 19.80 15.90 -3.66
C THR A 356 21.00 16.18 -2.77
N ALA A 357 21.30 17.45 -2.52
CA ALA A 357 22.35 17.88 -1.61
C ALA A 357 22.07 17.54 -0.13
N LEU A 358 20.83 17.13 0.22
CA LEU A 358 20.44 16.82 1.60
C LEU A 358 20.84 15.41 2.05
N ARG A 359 21.12 14.50 1.15
CA ARG A 359 21.46 13.08 1.48
C ARG A 359 22.52 12.91 2.58
N PRO A 360 23.60 13.73 2.66
CA PRO A 360 24.60 13.60 3.72
C PRO A 360 24.08 13.76 5.15
N TRP A 361 22.87 14.36 5.33
CA TRP A 361 22.21 14.49 6.63
C TRP A 361 21.29 13.32 6.97
N PHE A 362 20.99 12.44 6.00
CA PHE A 362 20.02 11.36 6.14
C PHE A 362 20.69 9.99 6.03
N GLU A 363 21.64 9.71 6.95
CA GLU A 363 22.23 8.37 7.08
C GLU A 363 21.20 7.39 7.65
N ALA A 364 20.93 6.29 6.96
CA ALA A 364 19.82 5.36 7.25
C ALA A 364 19.81 4.86 8.71
N GLU A 365 20.98 4.50 9.27
CA GLU A 365 21.05 4.03 10.66
C GLU A 365 20.64 5.13 11.65
N ARG A 366 21.07 6.35 11.42
CA ARG A 366 20.72 7.48 12.27
C ARG A 366 19.24 7.87 12.11
N VAL A 367 18.71 7.83 10.89
CA VAL A 367 17.28 8.04 10.65
C VAL A 367 16.46 6.99 11.39
N LEU A 368 16.89 5.72 11.38
CA LEU A 368 16.21 4.64 12.09
C LEU A 368 16.26 4.83 13.61
N GLN A 369 17.46 5.00 14.18
CA GLN A 369 17.66 5.01 15.64
C GLN A 369 17.24 6.34 16.28
N ASP A 370 17.76 7.46 15.74
CA ASP A 370 17.57 8.79 16.32
C ASP A 370 16.33 9.52 15.76
N GLY A 371 15.74 9.01 14.67
CA GLY A 371 14.50 9.50 14.09
C GLY A 371 13.31 8.62 14.47
N VAL A 372 13.16 7.50 13.76
CA VAL A 372 11.99 6.61 13.85
C VAL A 372 11.81 6.03 15.24
N PHE A 373 12.83 5.36 15.78
CA PHE A 373 12.75 4.71 17.10
C PHE A 373 12.67 5.75 18.22
N ARG A 374 13.39 6.87 18.10
CA ARG A 374 13.32 7.95 19.08
C ARG A 374 11.91 8.58 19.17
N ALA A 375 11.26 8.85 18.03
CA ALA A 375 9.90 9.36 18.01
C ALA A 375 8.92 8.38 18.67
N ALA A 376 9.02 7.11 18.34
CA ALA A 376 8.19 6.06 18.94
C ALA A 376 8.45 5.89 20.45
N THR A 377 9.71 5.99 20.89
CA THR A 377 10.05 5.94 22.31
C THR A 377 9.47 7.14 23.07
N ALA A 378 9.55 8.34 22.50
CA ALA A 378 9.00 9.54 23.11
C ALA A 378 7.48 9.48 23.23
N LEU A 379 6.78 9.03 22.17
CA LEU A 379 5.33 8.93 22.14
C LEU A 379 4.79 7.77 22.99
N TYR A 380 5.38 6.58 22.86
CA TYR A 380 4.78 5.35 23.36
C TYR A 380 5.59 4.67 24.46
N GLY A 381 6.80 5.18 24.76
CA GLY A 381 7.70 4.59 25.75
C GLY A 381 8.25 3.23 25.37
N ILE A 382 8.10 2.79 24.14
CA ILE A 382 8.65 1.51 23.68
C ILE A 382 10.15 1.62 23.42
N THR A 383 10.85 0.49 23.57
CA THR A 383 12.28 0.38 23.29
C THR A 383 12.54 -0.76 22.32
N PHE A 384 13.69 -0.68 21.63
CA PHE A 384 14.07 -1.61 20.58
C PHE A 384 15.43 -2.21 20.89
N THR A 385 15.55 -3.54 20.79
CA THR A 385 16.81 -4.28 20.94
C THR A 385 17.02 -5.14 19.72
N GLU A 386 18.12 -4.93 19.00
CA GLU A 386 18.46 -5.76 17.84
C GLU A 386 18.79 -7.18 18.27
N ARG A 387 18.26 -8.18 17.55
CA ARG A 387 18.36 -9.61 17.85
C ARG A 387 19.06 -10.34 16.72
N GLU A 388 20.39 -10.26 16.69
CA GLU A 388 21.23 -10.94 15.70
C GLU A 388 21.18 -12.48 15.81
N ASP A 389 20.70 -13.01 16.94
CA ASP A 389 20.52 -14.45 17.19
C ASP A 389 19.26 -15.02 16.53
N LEU A 390 18.29 -14.16 16.15
CA LEU A 390 17.05 -14.55 15.49
C LEU A 390 17.16 -14.49 13.96
N PRO A 391 16.67 -15.52 13.23
CA PRO A 391 16.75 -15.55 11.79
C PRO A 391 15.66 -14.69 11.15
N ALA A 392 16.00 -13.93 10.11
CA ALA A 392 15.04 -13.40 9.17
C ALA A 392 15.02 -14.25 7.88
N TYR A 393 14.07 -13.95 6.99
CA TYR A 393 13.93 -14.64 5.69
C TYR A 393 15.04 -14.27 4.69
N HIS A 394 15.73 -13.16 4.88
CA HIS A 394 16.83 -12.69 4.05
C HIS A 394 17.97 -12.16 4.93
N PRO A 395 19.25 -12.32 4.52
CA PRO A 395 20.40 -11.86 5.32
C PRO A 395 20.46 -10.35 5.59
N ASP A 396 19.85 -9.54 4.73
CA ASP A 396 19.82 -8.08 4.90
C ASP A 396 18.65 -7.61 5.79
N ALA A 397 17.73 -8.48 6.14
CA ALA A 397 16.62 -8.15 7.03
C ALA A 397 17.08 -8.24 8.50
N ARG A 398 16.82 -7.17 9.26
CA ARG A 398 17.22 -7.01 10.66
C ARG A 398 16.04 -7.22 11.59
N VAL A 399 16.24 -7.94 12.68
CA VAL A 399 15.20 -8.27 13.67
C VAL A 399 15.40 -7.43 14.93
N PHE A 400 14.34 -6.76 15.39
CA PHE A 400 14.33 -5.97 16.61
C PHE A 400 13.26 -6.51 17.57
N GLU A 401 13.63 -6.75 18.81
CA GLU A 401 12.69 -7.05 19.88
C GLU A 401 12.19 -5.75 20.49
N VAL A 402 10.85 -5.63 20.58
CA VAL A 402 10.18 -4.42 21.05
C VAL A 402 9.60 -4.67 22.44
N HIS A 403 9.90 -3.75 23.37
CA HIS A 403 9.42 -3.80 24.74
C HIS A 403 8.61 -2.54 25.09
N ASN A 404 7.61 -2.70 25.93
CA ASN A 404 6.87 -1.61 26.54
C ASN A 404 7.71 -0.86 27.59
N ALA A 405 7.25 0.29 28.05
CA ALA A 405 7.91 1.12 29.04
C ALA A 405 8.15 0.40 30.40
N ASP A 406 7.34 -0.58 30.73
CA ASP A 406 7.48 -1.43 31.92
C ASP A 406 8.42 -2.64 31.73
N GLY A 407 9.01 -2.76 30.55
CA GLY A 407 9.88 -3.88 30.17
C GLY A 407 9.12 -5.14 29.70
N SER A 408 7.81 -5.13 29.67
CA SER A 408 7.04 -6.26 29.12
C SER A 408 7.24 -6.36 27.60
N PRO A 409 7.26 -7.59 27.04
CA PRO A 409 7.44 -7.79 25.60
C PRO A 409 6.23 -7.25 24.84
N GLN A 410 6.49 -6.56 23.71
CA GLN A 410 5.46 -6.07 22.78
C GLN A 410 5.37 -6.95 21.53
N GLY A 411 6.51 -7.37 20.97
CA GLY A 411 6.59 -8.17 19.76
C GLY A 411 7.95 -8.07 19.08
N LEU A 412 8.01 -8.51 17.81
CA LEU A 412 9.18 -8.34 16.95
C LEU A 412 8.86 -7.38 15.80
N PHE A 413 9.82 -6.53 15.49
CA PHE A 413 9.85 -5.70 14.30
C PHE A 413 11.01 -6.15 13.40
N ILE A 414 10.74 -6.42 12.12
CA ILE A 414 11.74 -6.78 11.14
C ILE A 414 11.82 -5.67 10.09
N LEU A 415 13.04 -5.18 9.82
CA LEU A 415 13.29 -4.18 8.79
C LEU A 415 14.08 -4.79 7.65
N ASP A 416 13.50 -4.78 6.45
CA ASP A 416 14.16 -5.15 5.19
C ASP A 416 14.26 -3.91 4.29
N LEU A 417 15.38 -3.22 4.42
CA LEU A 417 15.60 -1.88 3.87
C LEU A 417 15.92 -1.88 2.37
N TYR A 418 16.67 -2.89 1.89
CA TYR A 418 17.34 -2.82 0.60
C TYR A 418 16.53 -3.45 -0.54
N THR A 419 16.64 -2.83 -1.73
CA THR A 419 16.15 -3.41 -2.98
C THR A 419 16.98 -4.61 -3.43
N ARG A 420 16.38 -5.51 -4.19
CA ARG A 420 17.02 -6.62 -4.91
C ARG A 420 16.10 -7.14 -6.02
N ASP A 421 16.64 -7.85 -7.00
CA ASP A 421 15.90 -8.33 -8.18
C ASP A 421 14.75 -9.29 -7.83
N THR A 422 14.86 -9.98 -6.69
CA THR A 422 13.83 -10.90 -6.18
C THR A 422 12.79 -10.24 -5.29
N LYS A 423 12.87 -8.92 -5.07
CA LYS A 423 11.96 -8.19 -4.19
C LYS A 423 10.98 -7.35 -5.00
N ARG A 424 9.69 -7.42 -4.63
CA ARG A 424 8.65 -6.59 -5.22
C ARG A 424 8.95 -5.11 -5.05
N GLY A 425 8.62 -4.30 -6.06
CA GLY A 425 8.77 -2.85 -5.99
C GLY A 425 7.77 -2.18 -5.02
N GLY A 426 8.07 -0.93 -4.68
CA GLY A 426 7.32 -0.16 -3.68
C GLY A 426 7.81 -0.44 -2.26
N ALA A 427 7.02 -0.01 -1.27
CA ALA A 427 7.24 -0.31 0.13
C ALA A 427 5.95 -0.90 0.71
N TRP A 428 6.07 -1.69 1.78
CA TRP A 428 4.90 -2.27 2.44
C TRP A 428 5.23 -2.82 3.82
N MET A 429 4.18 -2.90 4.66
CA MET A 429 4.18 -3.66 5.90
C MET A 429 3.41 -4.96 5.71
N ASN A 430 3.87 -6.04 6.35
CA ASN A 430 3.09 -7.26 6.55
C ASN A 430 3.33 -7.87 7.92
N SER A 431 2.36 -8.68 8.41
CA SER A 431 2.51 -9.45 9.64
C SER A 431 2.89 -10.89 9.35
N ILE A 432 3.89 -11.42 10.06
CA ILE A 432 4.22 -12.85 10.09
C ILE A 432 3.37 -13.55 11.16
N VAL A 433 3.23 -12.92 12.33
CA VAL A 433 2.35 -13.37 13.41
C VAL A 433 1.41 -12.23 13.78
N SER A 434 0.12 -12.49 13.77
CA SER A 434 -0.89 -11.51 14.20
C SER A 434 -1.06 -11.56 15.72
N GLN A 435 -1.26 -10.40 16.35
CA GLN A 435 -1.60 -10.33 17.77
C GLN A 435 -2.99 -10.96 18.01
N SER A 436 -3.12 -11.74 19.06
CA SER A 436 -4.42 -12.24 19.52
C SER A 436 -4.36 -12.68 20.99
N ARG A 437 -5.28 -12.18 21.80
CA ARG A 437 -5.43 -12.67 23.16
C ARG A 437 -6.03 -14.08 23.20
N LEU A 438 -6.92 -14.41 22.26
CA LEU A 438 -7.53 -15.75 22.14
C LEU A 438 -6.47 -16.82 21.89
N ARG A 439 -5.46 -16.52 21.05
CA ARG A 439 -4.37 -17.43 20.70
C ARG A 439 -3.13 -17.26 21.60
N GLY A 440 -3.10 -16.22 22.43
CA GLY A 440 -1.95 -15.89 23.27
C GLY A 440 -0.72 -15.45 22.46
N THR A 441 -0.90 -14.88 21.28
CA THR A 441 0.17 -14.47 20.38
C THR A 441 0.50 -12.99 20.50
N LEU A 442 1.80 -12.67 20.47
CA LEU A 442 2.33 -11.31 20.26
C LEU A 442 2.73 -11.13 18.79
N PRO A 443 2.67 -9.89 18.25
CA PRO A 443 2.84 -9.66 16.83
C PRO A 443 4.31 -9.78 16.40
N ILE A 444 4.49 -10.23 15.14
CA ILE A 444 5.72 -10.08 14.39
C ILE A 444 5.36 -9.34 13.11
N VAL A 445 5.91 -8.14 12.95
CA VAL A 445 5.66 -7.26 11.81
C VAL A 445 6.92 -7.01 11.01
N VAL A 446 6.78 -6.82 9.71
CA VAL A 446 7.88 -6.61 8.77
C VAL A 446 7.62 -5.32 7.99
N ASN A 447 8.62 -4.45 7.92
CA ASN A 447 8.66 -3.35 6.96
C ASN A 447 9.64 -3.67 5.83
N ASN A 448 9.15 -3.54 4.61
CA ASN A 448 9.92 -3.72 3.38
C ASN A 448 10.05 -2.38 2.66
N LEU A 449 11.29 -1.99 2.34
CA LEU A 449 11.61 -0.84 1.49
C LEU A 449 12.46 -1.29 0.30
N ASN A 450 12.70 -0.38 -0.63
CA ASN A 450 13.51 -0.62 -1.82
C ASN A 450 14.62 0.44 -1.98
N VAL A 451 15.37 0.69 -0.90
CA VAL A 451 16.52 1.60 -0.92
C VAL A 451 17.69 0.93 -1.65
N PRO A 452 18.40 1.62 -2.58
CA PRO A 452 19.57 1.08 -3.22
C PRO A 452 20.66 0.71 -2.20
N LYS A 453 21.16 -0.53 -2.26
CA LYS A 453 22.20 -1.01 -1.36
C LYS A 453 23.56 -0.45 -1.82
N PRO A 454 24.26 0.33 -0.99
CA PRO A 454 25.59 0.84 -1.35
C PRO A 454 26.63 -0.28 -1.38
N ALA A 455 27.78 -0.01 -1.99
CA ALA A 455 28.92 -0.92 -1.93
C ALA A 455 29.35 -1.21 -0.48
N ALA A 456 29.89 -2.40 -0.24
CA ALA A 456 30.31 -2.83 1.10
C ALA A 456 31.22 -1.78 1.78
N GLY A 457 30.89 -1.40 2.99
CA GLY A 457 31.62 -0.40 3.78
C GLY A 457 31.27 1.06 3.48
N GLN A 458 30.36 1.31 2.54
CA GLN A 458 29.79 2.64 2.33
C GLN A 458 28.47 2.79 3.13
N PRO A 459 28.15 4.00 3.62
CA PRO A 459 26.91 4.24 4.32
C PRO A 459 25.74 4.31 3.33
N THR A 460 24.55 3.97 3.82
CA THR A 460 23.31 4.20 3.13
C THR A 460 22.84 5.62 3.41
N LEU A 461 22.84 6.47 2.40
CA LEU A 461 22.37 7.86 2.47
C LEU A 461 21.01 7.95 1.78
N LEU A 462 19.99 8.28 2.55
CA LEU A 462 18.60 8.34 2.07
C LEU A 462 18.31 9.67 1.38
N THR A 463 17.37 9.65 0.47
CA THR A 463 16.63 10.85 0.04
C THR A 463 15.61 11.23 1.11
N LEU A 464 15.07 12.44 1.05
CA LEU A 464 13.95 12.83 1.93
C LEU A 464 12.70 11.95 1.70
N ASP A 465 12.46 11.56 0.47
CA ASP A 465 11.35 10.65 0.10
C ASP A 465 11.53 9.25 0.72
N GLU A 466 12.75 8.69 0.70
CA GLU A 466 13.06 7.43 1.37
C GLU A 466 12.95 7.53 2.90
N VAL A 467 13.27 8.70 3.49
CA VAL A 467 13.02 8.98 4.91
C VAL A 467 11.51 8.98 5.18
N THR A 468 10.73 9.64 4.32
CA THR A 468 9.26 9.66 4.42
C THR A 468 8.69 8.25 4.38
N THR A 469 9.12 7.46 3.40
CA THR A 469 8.69 6.06 3.25
C THR A 469 9.03 5.23 4.51
N LEU A 470 10.21 5.41 5.10
CA LEU A 470 10.60 4.68 6.31
C LEU A 470 9.70 5.03 7.51
N PHE A 471 9.36 6.31 7.70
CA PHE A 471 8.41 6.72 8.74
C PHE A 471 6.99 6.21 8.45
N HIS A 472 6.54 6.25 7.20
CA HIS A 472 5.25 5.76 6.75
C HIS A 472 5.08 4.27 7.08
N GLU A 473 5.99 3.42 6.57
CA GLU A 473 5.93 1.98 6.81
C GLU A 473 6.04 1.62 8.30
N PHE A 474 6.81 2.41 9.04
CA PHE A 474 6.88 2.23 10.48
C PHE A 474 5.58 2.60 11.19
N GLY A 475 4.80 3.52 10.66
CA GLY A 475 3.43 3.82 11.13
C GLY A 475 2.50 2.61 11.01
N HIS A 476 2.56 1.88 9.88
CA HIS A 476 1.88 0.60 9.74
C HIS A 476 2.42 -0.46 10.72
N ALA A 477 3.74 -0.51 10.94
CA ALA A 477 4.33 -1.42 11.92
C ALA A 477 3.82 -1.14 13.34
N LEU A 478 3.72 0.13 13.74
CA LEU A 478 3.13 0.52 15.04
C LEU A 478 1.67 0.08 15.16
N HIS A 479 0.87 0.23 14.09
CA HIS A 479 -0.51 -0.26 14.06
C HIS A 479 -0.57 -1.78 14.25
N GLY A 480 0.30 -2.54 13.59
CA GLY A 480 0.42 -3.99 13.77
C GLY A 480 0.90 -4.40 15.17
N LEU A 481 1.90 -3.68 15.72
CA LEU A 481 2.48 -3.95 17.03
C LEU A 481 1.51 -3.65 18.18
N PHE A 482 0.75 -2.57 18.10
CA PHE A 482 -0.03 -2.07 19.23
C PHE A 482 -1.43 -2.65 19.37
N ALA A 483 -1.88 -3.46 18.41
CA ALA A 483 -3.17 -4.14 18.54
C ALA A 483 -3.25 -4.90 19.87
N THR A 484 -4.40 -4.79 20.55
CA THR A 484 -4.69 -5.46 21.84
C THR A 484 -6.03 -6.19 21.78
N VAL A 485 -6.36 -6.73 20.62
CA VAL A 485 -7.64 -7.38 20.34
C VAL A 485 -7.69 -8.82 20.86
N THR A 486 -8.88 -9.31 21.10
CA THR A 486 -9.10 -10.70 21.50
C THR A 486 -9.01 -11.63 20.29
N TYR A 487 -9.67 -11.26 19.22
CA TYR A 487 -9.83 -12.12 18.04
C TYR A 487 -8.85 -11.75 16.94
N PRO A 488 -8.15 -12.74 16.34
CA PRO A 488 -7.15 -12.49 15.30
C PRO A 488 -7.73 -11.82 14.04
N HIS A 489 -9.04 -11.93 13.81
CA HIS A 489 -9.76 -11.25 12.74
C HIS A 489 -9.59 -9.73 12.76
N PHE A 490 -9.38 -9.14 13.92
CA PHE A 490 -9.25 -7.69 14.13
C PHE A 490 -7.82 -7.19 14.32
N ALA A 491 -6.82 -8.06 14.13
CA ALA A 491 -5.44 -7.75 14.51
C ALA A 491 -4.80 -6.64 13.64
N GLY A 492 -4.35 -5.60 14.29
CA GLY A 492 -3.48 -4.56 13.71
C GLY A 492 -4.10 -3.90 12.48
N THR A 493 -3.47 -4.09 11.32
CA THR A 493 -3.87 -3.50 10.04
C THR A 493 -5.06 -4.20 9.35
N ALA A 494 -5.75 -5.15 10.03
CA ALA A 494 -7.00 -5.74 9.57
C ALA A 494 -8.18 -4.77 9.76
N VAL A 495 -8.14 -3.66 9.05
CA VAL A 495 -9.12 -2.56 9.04
C VAL A 495 -9.56 -2.29 7.61
N PHE A 496 -10.54 -1.41 7.42
CA PHE A 496 -11.00 -1.00 6.09
C PHE A 496 -9.88 -0.38 5.26
N ARG A 497 -9.93 -0.57 3.95
CA ARG A 497 -8.90 -0.11 3.02
C ARG A 497 -8.74 1.41 3.06
N ASP A 498 -9.83 2.15 3.16
CA ASP A 498 -9.82 3.61 3.20
C ASP A 498 -9.49 4.21 4.59
N PHE A 499 -9.13 3.35 5.55
CA PHE A 499 -8.64 3.74 6.86
C PHE A 499 -7.20 3.28 7.13
N VAL A 500 -6.72 2.23 6.47
CA VAL A 500 -5.43 1.59 6.78
C VAL A 500 -4.24 2.52 6.62
N GLU A 501 -4.30 3.47 5.68
CA GLU A 501 -3.22 4.44 5.42
C GLU A 501 -3.18 5.60 6.43
N PHE A 502 -4.25 5.81 7.19
CA PHE A 502 -4.32 6.92 8.13
C PHE A 502 -3.23 6.89 9.21
N PRO A 503 -2.98 5.77 9.93
CA PRO A 503 -1.94 5.74 10.95
C PRO A 503 -0.52 5.92 10.40
N SER A 504 -0.25 5.42 9.19
CA SER A 504 1.05 5.56 8.52
C SER A 504 1.31 7.00 8.09
N GLN A 505 0.32 7.67 7.50
CA GLN A 505 0.40 9.07 7.11
C GLN A 505 0.58 10.00 8.33
N VAL A 506 -0.10 9.72 9.45
CA VAL A 506 0.14 10.46 10.71
C VAL A 506 1.59 10.35 11.17
N ASN A 507 2.20 9.17 11.00
CA ASN A 507 3.58 8.97 11.46
C ASN A 507 4.61 9.78 10.65
N GLU A 508 4.27 10.20 9.43
CA GLU A 508 5.12 11.07 8.60
C GLU A 508 5.32 12.48 9.21
N MET A 509 4.39 12.96 10.04
CA MET A 509 4.52 14.28 10.66
C MET A 509 5.79 14.45 11.51
N TRP A 510 6.33 13.35 12.04
CA TRP A 510 7.50 13.38 12.91
C TRP A 510 8.80 13.62 12.16
N ILE A 511 8.82 13.50 10.83
CA ILE A 511 10.01 13.71 10.00
C ILE A 511 10.59 15.10 10.20
N LEU A 512 9.77 16.12 10.07
CA LEU A 512 10.17 17.51 10.24
C LEU A 512 9.85 18.08 11.63
N TRP A 513 9.41 17.23 12.59
CA TRP A 513 9.19 17.67 13.96
C TRP A 513 10.50 18.10 14.59
N PRO A 514 10.60 19.34 15.17
CA PRO A 514 11.89 19.95 15.51
C PRO A 514 12.82 19.08 16.36
N GLU A 515 12.28 18.44 17.41
CA GLU A 515 13.08 17.61 18.34
C GLU A 515 13.54 16.30 17.68
N VAL A 516 12.77 15.75 16.75
CA VAL A 516 13.11 14.53 16.02
C VAL A 516 14.12 14.85 14.92
N LEU A 517 13.84 15.88 14.12
CA LEU A 517 14.72 16.32 13.03
C LEU A 517 16.12 16.68 13.55
N ALA A 518 16.21 17.45 14.64
CA ALA A 518 17.49 17.85 15.25
C ALA A 518 18.32 16.66 15.76
N ALA A 519 17.67 15.55 16.07
CA ALA A 519 18.37 14.35 16.53
C ALA A 519 18.98 13.56 15.38
N TYR A 520 18.22 13.29 14.32
CA TYR A 520 18.67 12.40 13.25
C TYR A 520 19.31 13.13 12.04
N ALA A 521 18.86 14.35 11.71
CA ALA A 521 19.33 15.06 10.53
C ALA A 521 20.67 15.76 10.81
N ARG A 522 21.73 14.98 10.83
CA ARG A 522 23.11 15.44 11.09
C ARG A 522 24.04 15.04 9.96
N HIS A 523 24.83 16.00 9.48
CA HIS A 523 25.78 15.77 8.40
C HIS A 523 26.76 14.65 8.78
N ARG A 524 26.87 13.68 7.91
CA ARG A 524 27.63 12.45 8.19
C ARG A 524 29.07 12.69 8.60
N GLU A 525 29.79 13.60 7.92
CA GLU A 525 31.20 13.85 8.14
C GLU A 525 31.46 14.85 9.28
N THR A 526 30.66 15.91 9.36
CA THR A 526 30.88 16.99 10.31
C THR A 526 30.09 16.82 11.61
N GLY A 527 29.00 16.02 11.60
CA GLY A 527 28.08 15.87 12.73
C GLY A 527 27.17 17.10 12.97
N GLU A 528 27.28 18.12 12.12
CA GLU A 528 26.47 19.34 12.23
C GLU A 528 25.00 19.03 11.91
N PRO A 529 24.06 19.62 12.63
CA PRO A 529 22.63 19.46 12.34
C PRO A 529 22.29 20.11 11.00
N LEU A 530 21.17 19.69 10.39
CA LEU A 530 20.63 20.35 9.21
C LEU A 530 20.39 21.85 9.53
N PRO A 531 20.93 22.78 8.73
CA PRO A 531 20.78 24.21 9.00
C PRO A 531 19.32 24.63 9.05
N GLN A 532 18.95 25.49 10.03
CA GLN A 532 17.55 25.95 10.18
C GLN A 532 17.05 26.64 8.91
N GLU A 533 17.90 27.38 8.20
CA GLU A 533 17.57 28.00 6.92
C GLU A 533 17.09 26.96 5.87
N VAL A 534 17.71 25.77 5.86
CA VAL A 534 17.31 24.68 4.95
C VAL A 534 15.96 24.09 5.40
N VAL A 535 15.73 23.94 6.70
CA VAL A 535 14.44 23.50 7.26
C VAL A 535 13.34 24.48 6.89
N ASP A 536 13.59 25.77 7.01
CA ASP A 536 12.63 26.83 6.65
C ASP A 536 12.31 26.80 5.15
N LYS A 537 13.30 26.55 4.30
CA LYS A 537 13.12 26.35 2.85
C LYS A 537 12.32 25.07 2.52
N LEU A 538 12.56 23.99 3.26
CA LEU A 538 11.75 22.77 3.13
C LEU A 538 10.27 23.06 3.42
N HIS A 539 9.96 23.67 4.55
CA HIS A 539 8.60 24.06 4.90
C HIS A 539 7.98 25.04 3.89
N ALA A 540 8.71 26.05 3.45
CA ALA A 540 8.23 27.00 2.45
C ALA A 540 7.91 26.35 1.10
N SER A 541 8.61 25.25 0.76
CA SER A 541 8.42 24.52 -0.49
C SER A 541 7.35 23.42 -0.43
N GLU A 542 6.78 23.12 0.75
CA GLU A 542 5.77 22.02 0.92
C GLU A 542 4.51 22.24 0.07
N ALA A 543 4.03 23.48 0.00
CA ALA A 543 2.84 23.83 -0.79
C ALA A 543 3.12 23.96 -2.30
N PHE A 544 4.41 24.02 -2.71
CA PHE A 544 4.78 24.18 -4.11
C PHE A 544 4.56 22.90 -4.90
N ASN A 545 3.98 23.02 -6.09
CA ASN A 545 3.63 21.91 -6.98
C ASN A 545 2.54 20.97 -6.45
N GLN A 546 1.78 21.39 -5.43
CA GLN A 546 0.65 20.62 -4.88
C GLN A 546 -0.54 20.58 -5.83
N GLY A 547 -0.71 21.58 -6.70
CA GLY A 547 -1.71 21.57 -7.75
C GLY A 547 -1.50 20.41 -8.72
N PHE A 548 -0.27 20.23 -9.20
CA PHE A 548 0.13 19.09 -10.04
C PHE A 548 -0.05 17.76 -9.31
N ALA A 549 0.61 17.60 -8.15
CA ALA A 549 0.62 16.35 -7.41
C ALA A 549 -0.79 15.88 -6.99
N THR A 550 -1.65 16.83 -6.61
CA THR A 550 -3.05 16.52 -6.28
C THR A 550 -3.85 16.17 -7.53
N SER A 551 -3.68 16.91 -8.64
CA SER A 551 -4.42 16.66 -9.88
C SER A 551 -4.07 15.31 -10.50
N GLU A 552 -2.79 14.93 -10.59
CA GLU A 552 -2.37 13.63 -11.13
C GLU A 552 -2.94 12.45 -10.34
N TYR A 553 -2.96 12.58 -9.00
CA TYR A 553 -3.52 11.57 -8.11
C TYR A 553 -5.04 11.47 -8.21
N LEU A 554 -5.75 12.62 -8.16
CA LEU A 554 -7.20 12.65 -8.28
C LEU A 554 -7.68 12.17 -9.66
N ALA A 555 -6.91 12.42 -10.72
CA ALA A 555 -7.18 11.90 -12.06
C ALA A 555 -7.21 10.36 -12.06
N ALA A 556 -6.19 9.72 -11.46
CA ALA A 556 -6.15 8.26 -11.33
C ALA A 556 -7.29 7.73 -10.47
N SER A 557 -7.58 8.37 -9.32
CA SER A 557 -8.71 8.00 -8.46
C SER A 557 -10.05 8.12 -9.17
N TRP A 558 -10.23 9.15 -10.00
CA TRP A 558 -11.46 9.34 -10.75
C TRP A 558 -11.63 8.33 -11.90
N ILE A 559 -10.54 7.98 -12.60
CA ILE A 559 -10.53 6.92 -13.61
C ILE A 559 -10.96 5.59 -12.98
N ASP A 560 -10.43 5.24 -11.81
CA ASP A 560 -10.84 4.05 -11.06
C ASP A 560 -12.34 4.06 -10.77
N GLN A 561 -12.86 5.16 -10.21
CA GLN A 561 -14.28 5.30 -9.91
C GLN A 561 -15.15 5.28 -11.18
N ALA A 562 -14.73 5.95 -12.25
CA ALA A 562 -15.48 5.97 -13.51
C ALA A 562 -15.64 4.58 -14.13
N TRP A 563 -14.58 3.77 -14.14
CA TRP A 563 -14.65 2.38 -14.62
C TRP A 563 -15.59 1.51 -13.77
N HIS A 564 -15.52 1.66 -12.47
CA HIS A 564 -16.23 0.77 -11.54
C HIS A 564 -17.63 1.26 -11.15
N ALA A 565 -18.01 2.46 -11.54
CA ALA A 565 -19.40 2.94 -11.48
C ALA A 565 -20.27 2.41 -12.64
N LEU A 566 -19.67 1.82 -13.68
CA LEU A 566 -20.43 1.24 -14.79
C LEU A 566 -21.19 -0.01 -14.34
N ASP A 567 -22.46 -0.11 -14.79
CA ASP A 567 -23.18 -1.37 -14.77
C ASP A 567 -22.69 -2.33 -15.86
N ALA A 568 -23.16 -3.57 -15.86
CA ALA A 568 -22.71 -4.58 -16.82
C ALA A 568 -23.03 -4.22 -18.28
N HIS A 569 -24.11 -3.49 -18.55
CA HIS A 569 -24.49 -3.06 -19.89
C HIS A 569 -23.55 -1.94 -20.36
N ALA A 570 -23.41 -0.88 -19.57
CA ALA A 570 -22.53 0.25 -19.88
C ALA A 570 -21.06 -0.19 -20.03
N ALA A 571 -20.60 -1.12 -19.19
CA ALA A 571 -19.26 -1.70 -19.29
C ALA A 571 -19.02 -2.46 -20.62
N ALA A 572 -20.05 -3.12 -21.14
CA ALA A 572 -19.96 -3.84 -22.42
C ALA A 572 -19.92 -2.89 -23.65
N GLU A 573 -20.49 -1.68 -23.51
CA GLU A 573 -20.54 -0.67 -24.57
C GLU A 573 -19.18 0.05 -24.76
N VAL A 574 -18.29 0.03 -23.77
CA VAL A 574 -16.98 0.67 -23.89
C VAL A 574 -16.09 -0.11 -24.83
N THR A 575 -15.78 0.48 -25.98
CA THR A 575 -14.90 -0.12 -27.00
C THR A 575 -13.51 0.53 -27.06
N ASP A 576 -13.40 1.81 -26.69
CA ASP A 576 -12.16 2.60 -26.70
C ASP A 576 -11.80 3.05 -25.30
N VAL A 577 -10.72 2.47 -24.76
CA VAL A 577 -10.21 2.73 -23.41
C VAL A 577 -9.69 4.16 -23.27
N ALA A 578 -8.97 4.67 -24.29
CA ALA A 578 -8.42 6.01 -24.26
C ALA A 578 -9.49 7.09 -24.33
N ALA A 579 -10.51 6.90 -25.18
CA ALA A 579 -11.65 7.80 -25.26
C ALA A 579 -12.47 7.82 -23.96
N PHE A 580 -12.65 6.65 -23.32
CA PHE A 580 -13.33 6.57 -22.03
C PHE A 580 -12.55 7.34 -20.94
N GLU A 581 -11.25 7.13 -20.84
CA GLU A 581 -10.37 7.82 -19.89
C GLU A 581 -10.42 9.35 -20.10
N ALA A 582 -10.28 9.81 -21.35
CA ALA A 582 -10.36 11.23 -21.68
C ALA A 582 -11.71 11.86 -21.29
N ALA A 583 -12.81 11.16 -21.54
CA ALA A 583 -14.14 11.63 -21.16
C ALA A 583 -14.32 11.70 -19.63
N ALA A 584 -13.81 10.70 -18.90
CA ALA A 584 -13.84 10.68 -17.45
C ALA A 584 -13.03 11.84 -16.85
N LEU A 585 -11.83 12.13 -17.36
CA LEU A 585 -11.02 13.25 -16.90
C LEU A 585 -11.67 14.62 -17.20
N ALA A 586 -12.29 14.76 -18.37
CA ALA A 586 -13.02 15.97 -18.72
C ALA A 586 -14.24 16.22 -17.80
N ASP A 587 -14.94 15.17 -17.38
CA ASP A 587 -16.09 15.26 -16.46
C ASP A 587 -15.74 15.89 -15.12
N ILE A 588 -14.53 15.64 -14.61
CA ILE A 588 -14.07 16.19 -13.32
C ILE A 588 -13.19 17.45 -13.50
N GLY A 589 -12.86 17.84 -14.75
CA GLY A 589 -12.03 19.01 -15.06
C GLY A 589 -10.52 18.80 -14.83
N LEU A 590 -10.04 17.56 -14.91
CA LEU A 590 -8.64 17.16 -14.77
C LEU A 590 -8.03 16.73 -16.13
N ASP A 591 -8.48 17.32 -17.21
CA ASP A 591 -8.10 17.01 -18.59
C ASP A 591 -6.94 17.88 -19.12
N ASN A 592 -6.16 18.51 -18.24
CA ASN A 592 -5.00 19.29 -18.63
C ASN A 592 -3.89 18.38 -19.23
N PRO A 593 -3.52 18.52 -20.52
CA PRO A 593 -2.55 17.64 -21.16
C PRO A 593 -1.12 17.76 -20.58
N ALA A 594 -0.80 18.87 -19.92
CA ALA A 594 0.48 19.06 -19.24
C ALA A 594 0.54 18.36 -17.88
N VAL A 595 -0.60 17.92 -17.35
CA VAL A 595 -0.74 17.22 -16.06
C VAL A 595 -1.36 15.83 -16.32
N PRO A 596 -0.57 14.85 -16.79
CA PRO A 596 -1.09 13.51 -17.04
C PRO A 596 -1.54 12.84 -15.75
N THR A 597 -2.49 11.91 -15.87
CA THR A 597 -2.87 11.07 -14.74
C THR A 597 -1.69 10.26 -14.21
N ARG A 598 -1.67 10.02 -12.90
CA ARG A 598 -0.64 9.20 -12.25
C ARG A 598 -0.58 7.77 -12.80
N TYR A 599 -1.72 7.21 -13.20
CA TYR A 599 -1.86 5.93 -13.88
C TYR A 599 -2.92 6.03 -14.96
N SER A 600 -2.59 5.61 -16.19
CA SER A 600 -3.61 5.32 -17.18
C SER A 600 -4.12 3.89 -17.01
N SER A 601 -5.33 3.62 -17.47
CA SER A 601 -6.05 2.36 -17.28
C SER A 601 -5.24 1.12 -17.65
N THR A 602 -4.44 1.18 -18.73
CA THR A 602 -3.73 0.02 -19.28
C THR A 602 -2.52 -0.44 -18.45
N TYR A 603 -2.05 0.37 -17.50
CA TYR A 603 -0.97 0.03 -16.58
C TYR A 603 -1.29 0.32 -15.11
N PHE A 604 -2.57 0.44 -14.78
CA PHE A 604 -3.03 0.70 -13.43
C PHE A 604 -3.15 -0.60 -12.61
N ALA A 605 -2.00 -1.20 -12.30
CA ALA A 605 -1.92 -2.47 -11.57
C ALA A 605 -2.67 -2.45 -10.24
N HIS A 606 -2.58 -1.37 -9.45
CA HIS A 606 -3.31 -1.22 -8.19
C HIS A 606 -4.80 -1.58 -8.31
N VAL A 607 -5.42 -1.16 -9.42
CA VAL A 607 -6.85 -1.26 -9.66
C VAL A 607 -7.22 -2.53 -10.43
N PHE A 608 -6.44 -2.92 -11.43
CA PHE A 608 -6.82 -4.02 -12.32
C PHE A 608 -6.21 -5.37 -11.94
N SER A 609 -5.10 -5.41 -11.22
CA SER A 609 -4.49 -6.64 -10.70
C SER A 609 -4.30 -6.65 -9.18
N GLY A 610 -4.22 -5.49 -8.55
CA GLY A 610 -4.11 -5.32 -7.10
C GLY A 610 -5.45 -5.22 -6.37
N GLY A 611 -5.41 -4.96 -5.09
CA GLY A 611 -6.57 -4.90 -4.18
C GLY A 611 -7.28 -3.55 -4.09
N TYR A 612 -7.01 -2.59 -5.00
CA TYR A 612 -7.53 -1.22 -4.94
C TYR A 612 -8.62 -0.91 -5.98
N SER A 613 -9.31 -1.93 -6.52
CA SER A 613 -10.41 -1.69 -7.47
C SER A 613 -11.56 -0.92 -6.80
N ALA A 614 -11.99 0.17 -7.41
CA ALA A 614 -12.91 1.15 -6.82
C ALA A 614 -12.43 1.73 -5.47
N GLY A 615 -11.16 1.54 -5.14
CA GLY A 615 -10.56 1.85 -3.83
C GLY A 615 -9.33 2.73 -3.89
N TYR A 616 -8.91 3.25 -5.05
CA TYR A 616 -7.71 4.10 -5.13
C TYR A 616 -7.89 5.46 -4.43
N TYR A 617 -9.13 5.88 -4.18
CA TYR A 617 -9.46 7.04 -3.36
C TYR A 617 -9.00 6.94 -1.90
N SER A 618 -8.70 5.74 -1.41
CA SER A 618 -8.38 5.44 -0.01
C SER A 618 -7.24 6.29 0.56
N TYR A 619 -6.24 6.62 -0.25
CA TYR A 619 -5.10 7.46 0.18
C TYR A 619 -5.54 8.87 0.57
N ILE A 620 -6.31 9.54 -0.28
CA ILE A 620 -6.79 10.91 0.02
C ILE A 620 -7.90 10.90 1.08
N TRP A 621 -8.68 9.83 1.17
CA TRP A 621 -9.68 9.65 2.21
C TRP A 621 -9.03 9.54 3.59
N SER A 622 -8.01 8.69 3.72
CA SER A 622 -7.19 8.56 4.93
C SER A 622 -6.44 9.84 5.27
N GLU A 623 -6.00 10.60 4.27
CA GLU A 623 -5.29 11.86 4.47
C GLU A 623 -6.18 12.96 5.09
N VAL A 624 -7.50 12.90 4.92
CA VAL A 624 -8.42 13.79 5.65
C VAL A 624 -8.32 13.55 7.15
N LEU A 625 -8.30 12.27 7.56
CA LEU A 625 -8.16 11.87 8.96
C LEU A 625 -6.77 12.24 9.51
N ASP A 626 -5.74 11.99 8.73
CA ASP A 626 -4.36 12.32 9.06
C ASP A 626 -4.17 13.83 9.27
N ALA A 627 -4.56 14.66 8.32
CA ALA A 627 -4.38 16.11 8.41
C ALA A 627 -5.04 16.69 9.66
N ASP A 628 -6.26 16.28 10.00
CA ASP A 628 -6.95 16.72 11.21
C ASP A 628 -6.31 16.15 12.49
N THR A 629 -5.72 14.95 12.42
CA THR A 629 -4.97 14.37 13.55
C THR A 629 -3.66 15.09 13.80
N VAL A 630 -2.95 15.48 12.74
CA VAL A 630 -1.72 16.31 12.87
C VAL A 630 -2.02 17.64 13.56
N GLU A 631 -3.13 18.29 13.20
CA GLU A 631 -3.57 19.51 13.91
C GLU A 631 -3.89 19.21 15.39
N TRP A 632 -4.54 18.08 15.68
CA TRP A 632 -4.79 17.68 17.07
C TRP A 632 -3.49 17.54 17.87
N PHE A 633 -2.45 16.90 17.31
CA PHE A 633 -1.16 16.79 17.97
C PHE A 633 -0.53 18.16 18.20
N ARG A 634 -0.58 19.08 17.21
CA ARG A 634 -0.08 20.47 17.35
C ARG A 634 -0.81 21.24 18.45
N GLU A 635 -2.13 21.15 18.50
CA GLU A 635 -2.99 21.79 19.51
C GLU A 635 -2.71 21.27 20.94
N ASN A 636 -2.26 20.02 21.07
CA ASN A 636 -2.08 19.34 22.36
C ASN A 636 -0.61 19.16 22.77
N GLY A 637 0.33 19.94 22.20
CA GLY A 637 1.74 19.96 22.61
C GLY A 637 2.63 18.92 21.90
N GLY A 638 2.14 18.27 20.87
CA GLY A 638 2.93 17.47 19.92
C GLY A 638 3.50 16.17 20.48
N LEU A 639 4.82 16.03 20.46
CA LEU A 639 5.56 14.82 20.80
C LEU A 639 5.59 14.57 22.32
N THR A 640 4.45 14.20 22.89
CA THR A 640 4.34 13.88 24.32
C THR A 640 3.84 12.46 24.54
N ARG A 641 4.21 11.87 25.68
CA ARG A 641 3.76 10.54 26.06
C ARG A 641 2.22 10.48 26.22
N GLU A 642 1.61 11.49 26.77
CA GLU A 642 0.15 11.55 26.96
C GLU A 642 -0.59 11.49 25.63
N ASN A 643 -0.11 12.23 24.62
CA ASN A 643 -0.67 12.21 23.27
C ASN A 643 -0.47 10.85 22.60
N GLY A 644 0.73 10.28 22.73
CA GLY A 644 1.02 8.96 22.20
C GLY A 644 0.17 7.86 22.84
N ASP A 645 0.02 7.85 24.16
CA ASP A 645 -0.82 6.88 24.86
C ASP A 645 -2.28 7.00 24.41
N ARG A 646 -2.82 8.21 24.27
CA ARG A 646 -4.18 8.43 23.77
C ARG A 646 -4.36 7.91 22.34
N PHE A 647 -3.41 8.18 21.44
CA PHE A 647 -3.44 7.70 20.06
C PHE A 647 -3.32 6.18 20.00
N ARG A 648 -2.41 5.59 20.79
CA ARG A 648 -2.24 4.15 20.92
C ARG A 648 -3.50 3.47 21.44
N GLU A 649 -4.08 3.96 22.53
CA GLU A 649 -5.22 3.31 23.18
C GLU A 649 -6.53 3.44 22.40
N ARG A 650 -6.78 4.60 21.76
CA ARG A 650 -8.05 4.91 21.13
C ARG A 650 -8.13 4.51 19.65
N LEU A 651 -6.97 4.43 18.99
CA LEU A 651 -6.88 4.13 17.55
C LEU A 651 -6.06 2.87 17.26
N LEU A 652 -4.75 2.89 17.52
CA LEU A 652 -3.89 1.78 17.10
C LEU A 652 -4.22 0.48 17.81
N GLY A 653 -4.49 0.53 19.10
CA GLY A 653 -4.73 -0.63 19.95
C GLY A 653 -6.05 -1.35 19.70
N VAL A 654 -7.03 -0.65 19.15
CA VAL A 654 -8.34 -1.25 18.85
C VAL A 654 -8.33 -2.09 17.58
N GLY A 655 -7.32 -1.90 16.70
CA GLY A 655 -7.27 -2.59 15.41
C GLY A 655 -8.60 -2.48 14.67
N GLY A 656 -9.09 -3.61 14.12
CA GLY A 656 -10.39 -3.70 13.45
C GLY A 656 -11.58 -4.04 14.38
N SER A 657 -11.39 -4.04 15.71
CA SER A 657 -12.44 -4.52 16.67
C SER A 657 -13.57 -3.52 16.93
N LYS A 658 -13.53 -2.37 16.27
CA LYS A 658 -14.51 -1.30 16.38
C LYS A 658 -14.64 -0.58 15.04
N ASP A 659 -15.79 0.05 14.80
CA ASP A 659 -15.96 0.94 13.65
C ASP A 659 -14.85 2.02 13.65
N PRO A 660 -14.07 2.16 12.56
CA PRO A 660 -12.91 3.05 12.53
C PRO A 660 -13.28 4.52 12.74
N LEU A 661 -14.43 4.98 12.23
CA LEU A 661 -14.86 6.36 12.41
C LEU A 661 -15.36 6.61 13.84
N GLU A 662 -15.89 5.59 14.52
CA GLU A 662 -16.15 5.68 15.97
C GLU A 662 -14.85 5.74 16.77
N ALA A 663 -13.86 4.91 16.42
CA ALA A 663 -12.54 4.96 17.05
C ALA A 663 -11.89 6.33 16.85
N TYR A 664 -12.02 6.90 15.66
CA TYR A 664 -11.56 8.26 15.36
C TYR A 664 -12.28 9.32 16.23
N ARG A 665 -13.62 9.27 16.36
CA ARG A 665 -14.39 10.16 17.24
C ARG A 665 -13.99 10.02 18.70
N ASP A 666 -13.71 8.82 19.19
CA ASP A 666 -13.22 8.58 20.55
C ASP A 666 -11.83 9.21 20.79
N PHE A 667 -11.00 9.24 19.76
CA PHE A 667 -9.70 9.90 19.82
C PHE A 667 -9.83 11.42 19.69
N ARG A 668 -10.44 11.90 18.59
CA ARG A 668 -10.48 13.33 18.21
C ARG A 668 -11.53 14.13 19.00
N GLY A 669 -12.61 13.47 19.44
CA GLY A 669 -13.77 14.09 20.12
C GLY A 669 -14.85 14.61 19.17
N ARG A 670 -14.67 14.46 17.87
CA ARG A 670 -15.59 14.85 16.77
C ARG A 670 -15.27 14.09 15.49
N ASP A 671 -16.09 14.26 14.48
CA ASP A 671 -15.76 13.82 13.12
C ASP A 671 -14.56 14.60 12.56
N ALA A 672 -13.88 13.98 11.57
CA ALA A 672 -12.76 14.61 10.89
C ALA A 672 -13.19 15.88 10.14
N ASP A 673 -12.30 16.89 10.15
CA ASP A 673 -12.44 18.10 9.36
C ASP A 673 -11.49 18.05 8.16
N ILE A 674 -12.00 18.37 6.99
CA ILE A 674 -11.20 18.43 5.77
C ILE A 674 -10.35 19.72 5.66
N ALA A 675 -10.65 20.75 6.43
CA ALA A 675 -9.96 22.04 6.32
C ALA A 675 -8.42 21.92 6.49
N PRO A 676 -7.88 21.13 7.44
CA PRO A 676 -6.44 20.91 7.53
C PRO A 676 -5.81 20.33 6.26
N LEU A 677 -6.49 19.39 5.57
CA LEU A 677 -6.02 18.84 4.31
C LEU A 677 -6.00 19.92 3.22
N LEU A 678 -7.06 20.72 3.11
CA LEU A 678 -7.11 21.80 2.13
C LEU A 678 -5.96 22.79 2.31
N THR A 679 -5.70 23.19 3.56
CA THR A 679 -4.57 24.10 3.89
C THR A 679 -3.22 23.44 3.58
N ARG A 680 -2.99 22.18 3.98
CA ARG A 680 -1.75 21.43 3.70
C ARG A 680 -1.44 21.37 2.20
N ARG A 681 -2.46 21.20 1.37
CA ARG A 681 -2.34 21.09 -0.08
C ARG A 681 -2.55 22.42 -0.82
N GLY A 682 -2.69 23.54 -0.11
CA GLY A 682 -2.93 24.85 -0.71
C GLY A 682 -4.21 24.92 -1.54
N LEU A 683 -5.26 24.18 -1.13
CA LEU A 683 -6.53 24.08 -1.84
C LEU A 683 -7.66 24.93 -1.23
N ASP A 684 -7.38 25.66 -0.18
CA ASP A 684 -8.33 26.47 0.62
C ASP A 684 -8.51 27.90 0.11
N ALA A 685 -7.78 28.33 -0.94
CA ALA A 685 -7.81 29.69 -1.51
C ALA A 685 -8.80 29.86 -2.68
#